data_6da3b4816965eba56149f4aec1a551e6
#
_entry.id   6da3b4816965eba56149f4aec1a551e6
#
_cell.length_a   1.000
_cell.length_b   1.000
_cell.length_c   1.000
_cell.angle_alpha   90.00
_cell.angle_beta   90.00
_cell.angle_gamma   90.00
#
_symmetry.space_group_name_H-M   'P 1'
#
loop_
_entity.id
_entity.type
_entity.pdbx_description
1 polymer ?
#
loop_
_entity_poly.entity_id
_entity_poly.type
_entity_poly.pdbx_seq_one_letter_code
_entity_poly.pdbx_strand_id
1 'polypeptide(L)'
;MRRKSILVTIGLFLSLLVIPAPAASALTVISVPAPWVSIYAGTNANYVKYQPRTPSVNLEKKSNFIVDFNTVPESAKPAIQAAVDTWAENFSSKVDVNIDITWARSSNYGVLASASSVSNFVFPEAPDRTLYYPSALANSIAGRDLDKNKPEMEITITSTALWYLGTDGNCPSNLYDLQSVILHEMAHGLGFISGSYYDSFSGAGRVDQPTPFDAFAQLPDGRRLSDMPSPSLETGKALTTSLVWSGENAIKANNNVKPKLFTPAEYEPGSSVSHLDEDTFRNSPQDAVMTPELEQGEVFHLPGPLLLAMFEDMRTKPPAGVSYALPQVVQNQKALVSDQAAIIQFSPPVNARTAQITDYEIKNISTGDSITVTESPAIIRNLRNGTKYTFAITARNSLGSSTAVNTNVVTPQAAWKATIIDASADAKHLATATYGGKPVIAYTDSKKGDLKLATQTAGKWRITTVDGNSTTSGRTLNDVSGYISMCTSTAAKVNYLHIFYTDLKDLDLRYAVFNGKSWRYEVVDGDGPKIQDYKETDRVRTASDVSVSNACAVNAAGVQVFYRDESQGIVLGAVKSGSTWRYEIVDGDKDTENRTTGDVGFHMKSITVGNRIHLIYDSVNGFDLDKNVTRGEVRYASRSSGLVEDWIFQTLDTPSDGVSVAGYDVSIFNSVRGVIAAWYTGSGLTYPNPNQLRTKVVTASSSTTFASGNFGIPNSSMAIDDRSVLIGCELRLCEVNRANKSISLVSRNQLARDAASSWITLNKIRYALAGVSGKLTLFRP
;
A
#
# COMPACT_ATOMS: atom_id res chain seq x y z
N MET A 1 -62.39 16.35 54.20
CA MET A 1 -61.40 15.34 53.89
C MET A 1 -60.92 15.53 52.44
N ARG A 2 -59.72 16.07 52.29
CA ARG A 2 -59.17 16.46 50.96
C ARG A 2 -58.39 15.27 50.37
N ARG A 3 -58.78 14.80 49.17
CA ARG A 3 -58.04 13.87 48.38
C ARG A 3 -56.91 14.62 47.64
N LYS A 4 -55.67 14.21 47.84
CA LYS A 4 -54.49 14.68 47.04
C LYS A 4 -54.35 13.72 45.86
N SER A 5 -54.45 14.27 44.64
CA SER A 5 -54.09 13.60 43.41
C SER A 5 -52.59 13.67 43.19
N ILE A 6 -51.95 12.53 43.02
CA ILE A 6 -50.52 12.42 42.63
C ILE A 6 -50.50 12.31 41.10
N LEU A 7 -49.95 13.34 40.45
CA LEU A 7 -49.58 13.28 39.01
C LEU A 7 -48.24 12.53 38.91
N VAL A 8 -48.28 11.37 38.23
CA VAL A 8 -47.04 10.68 37.85
C VAL A 8 -46.70 11.18 36.45
N THR A 9 -45.65 11.96 36.33
CA THR A 9 -45.06 12.39 35.05
C THR A 9 -44.13 11.31 34.60
N ILE A 10 -44.54 10.57 33.53
CA ILE A 10 -43.66 9.60 32.83
C ILE A 10 -42.78 10.41 31.91
N GLY A 11 -41.55 10.63 32.30
CA GLY A 11 -40.49 11.16 31.46
C GLY A 11 -40.03 10.09 30.43
N LEU A 12 -40.37 10.28 29.18
CA LEU A 12 -39.80 9.49 28.09
C LEU A 12 -38.34 9.92 27.88
N PHE A 13 -37.40 9.15 28.42
CA PHE A 13 -35.99 9.28 28.01
C PHE A 13 -35.82 8.65 26.62
N LEU A 14 -35.83 9.50 25.58
CA LEU A 14 -35.33 9.14 24.28
C LEU A 14 -33.80 9.05 24.39
N SER A 15 -33.27 7.85 24.62
CA SER A 15 -31.86 7.57 24.46
C SER A 15 -31.56 7.60 22.94
N LEU A 16 -30.99 8.73 22.47
CA LEU A 16 -30.32 8.76 21.18
C LEU A 16 -29.17 7.75 21.24
N LEU A 17 -29.39 6.57 20.67
CA LEU A 17 -28.31 5.69 20.28
C LEU A 17 -27.52 6.42 19.17
N VAL A 18 -26.44 7.08 19.54
CA VAL A 18 -25.41 7.47 18.59
C VAL A 18 -24.80 6.19 18.09
N ILE A 19 -25.30 5.71 16.96
CA ILE A 19 -24.64 4.64 16.18
C ILE A 19 -23.39 5.32 15.63
N PRO A 20 -22.17 4.88 16.00
CA PRO A 20 -20.99 5.43 15.37
C PRO A 20 -21.10 5.19 13.86
N ALA A 21 -20.88 6.22 13.08
CA ALA A 21 -20.76 6.11 11.62
C ALA A 21 -19.76 4.99 11.32
N PRO A 22 -20.01 4.13 10.32
CA PRO A 22 -19.04 3.13 9.92
C PRO A 22 -17.74 3.86 9.61
N ALA A 23 -16.65 3.42 10.24
CA ALA A 23 -15.32 3.92 9.92
C ALA A 23 -15.16 3.84 8.40
N ALA A 24 -14.86 4.97 7.78
CA ALA A 24 -14.54 5.02 6.36
C ALA A 24 -13.47 3.96 6.11
N SER A 25 -13.66 3.17 5.07
CA SER A 25 -12.65 2.20 4.61
C SER A 25 -11.32 2.95 4.53
N ALA A 26 -10.31 2.47 5.25
CA ALA A 26 -8.97 3.03 5.16
C ALA A 26 -8.55 2.90 3.69
N LEU A 27 -8.57 3.99 2.95
CA LEU A 27 -8.07 4.05 1.59
C LEU A 27 -6.57 3.80 1.66
N THR A 28 -6.12 2.89 0.84
CA THR A 28 -4.72 2.53 0.72
C THR A 28 -3.93 3.73 0.20
N VAL A 29 -2.77 3.98 0.76
CA VAL A 29 -1.80 4.90 0.17
C VAL A 29 -1.22 4.21 -1.06
N ILE A 30 -1.31 4.85 -2.22
CA ILE A 30 -0.69 4.39 -3.47
C ILE A 30 0.51 5.30 -3.73
N SER A 31 1.67 4.71 -4.00
CA SER A 31 2.90 5.42 -4.35
C SER A 31 3.32 5.07 -5.77
N VAL A 32 3.71 6.07 -6.55
CA VAL A 32 4.28 5.92 -7.88
C VAL A 32 5.51 6.82 -8.02
N PRO A 33 6.50 6.48 -8.86
CA PRO A 33 7.65 7.35 -9.11
C PRO A 33 7.22 8.70 -9.68
N ALA A 34 7.93 9.77 -9.31
CA ALA A 34 7.72 11.11 -9.84
C ALA A 34 8.67 11.39 -11.02
N PRO A 35 8.28 12.27 -11.98
CA PRO A 35 9.16 12.68 -13.06
C PRO A 35 10.29 13.58 -12.54
N TRP A 36 11.35 13.74 -13.37
CA TRP A 36 12.41 14.71 -13.19
C TRP A 36 12.11 15.97 -14.00
N VAL A 37 12.38 17.13 -13.42
CA VAL A 37 12.27 18.46 -14.05
C VAL A 37 13.63 19.16 -13.95
N SER A 38 13.90 20.08 -14.84
CA SER A 38 15.23 20.72 -14.94
C SER A 38 15.14 22.20 -15.22
N ILE A 39 16.03 22.98 -14.61
CA ILE A 39 16.31 24.36 -14.99
C ILE A 39 17.51 24.42 -15.93
N TYR A 40 17.40 25.27 -16.94
CA TYR A 40 18.42 25.42 -17.98
C TYR A 40 19.18 26.75 -17.88
N ALA A 41 20.38 26.74 -18.41
CA ALA A 41 21.18 27.94 -18.61
C ALA A 41 20.55 28.80 -19.71
N GLY A 42 20.07 29.97 -19.36
CA GLY A 42 19.48 30.93 -20.30
C GLY A 42 20.51 31.57 -21.22
N THR A 43 20.02 32.03 -22.35
CA THR A 43 20.85 32.70 -23.40
C THR A 43 20.46 34.16 -23.64
N ASN A 44 19.49 34.68 -22.89
CA ASN A 44 18.96 36.03 -23.05
C ASN A 44 19.59 36.99 -22.04
N ALA A 45 20.30 38.03 -22.52
CA ALA A 45 20.92 39.03 -21.65
C ALA A 45 19.95 40.12 -21.12
N ASN A 46 18.67 40.10 -21.52
CA ASN A 46 17.67 41.11 -21.16
C ASN A 46 16.73 40.60 -20.05
N TYR A 47 17.23 40.50 -18.84
CA TYR A 47 16.42 40.21 -17.66
C TYR A 47 16.45 41.35 -16.65
N VAL A 48 15.42 41.45 -15.81
CA VAL A 48 15.36 42.42 -14.72
C VAL A 48 16.05 41.85 -13.49
N LYS A 49 17.18 42.39 -13.12
CA LYS A 49 17.91 41.96 -11.92
C LYS A 49 17.07 42.23 -10.66
N TYR A 50 16.64 41.18 -9.97
CA TYR A 50 15.95 41.29 -8.72
C TYR A 50 16.90 41.76 -7.62
N GLN A 51 16.43 42.72 -6.82
CA GLN A 51 17.16 43.15 -5.61
C GLN A 51 16.70 42.27 -4.46
N PRO A 52 17.55 41.42 -3.89
CA PRO A 52 17.15 40.57 -2.79
C PRO A 52 16.72 41.45 -1.61
N ARG A 53 15.59 41.06 -0.98
CA ARG A 53 15.17 41.70 0.25
C ARG A 53 16.19 41.34 1.33
N THR A 54 16.70 42.32 2.08
CA THR A 54 17.52 42.06 3.26
C THR A 54 16.80 41.04 4.14
N PRO A 55 17.42 39.91 4.49
CA PRO A 55 16.74 38.90 5.30
C PRO A 55 16.18 39.57 6.56
N SER A 56 14.86 39.48 6.77
CA SER A 56 14.26 39.91 8.02
C SER A 56 14.72 38.93 9.09
N VAL A 57 15.49 39.38 10.03
CA VAL A 57 15.96 38.58 11.18
C VAL A 57 14.74 38.06 11.91
N ASN A 58 14.57 36.72 11.95
CA ASN A 58 13.54 35.95 12.72
C ASN A 58 12.15 35.81 12.09
N LEU A 59 12.04 35.28 10.86
CA LEU A 59 10.78 34.64 10.46
C LEU A 59 10.69 33.24 11.11
N GLU A 60 9.54 32.93 11.66
CA GLU A 60 9.27 31.61 12.24
C GLU A 60 9.27 30.55 11.16
N LYS A 61 10.08 29.50 11.32
CA LYS A 61 10.11 28.36 10.38
C LYS A 61 8.80 27.59 10.49
N LYS A 62 8.14 27.37 9.34
CA LYS A 62 6.87 26.65 9.22
C LYS A 62 7.08 25.15 8.95
N SER A 63 8.30 24.76 8.62
CA SER A 63 8.70 23.37 8.38
C SER A 63 10.16 23.14 8.74
N ASN A 64 10.51 21.87 8.95
CA ASN A 64 11.88 21.42 9.16
C ASN A 64 12.35 20.66 7.93
N PHE A 65 13.49 21.09 7.37
CA PHE A 65 14.15 20.42 6.24
C PHE A 65 15.42 19.74 6.74
N ILE A 66 15.62 18.50 6.33
CA ILE A 66 16.82 17.69 6.63
C ILE A 66 17.51 17.41 5.30
N VAL A 67 18.75 17.91 5.16
CA VAL A 67 19.48 17.83 3.90
C VAL A 67 20.64 16.85 4.02
N ASP A 68 20.66 15.84 3.14
CA ASP A 68 21.84 15.02 2.88
C ASP A 68 22.62 15.63 1.69
N PHE A 69 23.83 16.10 1.99
CA PHE A 69 24.64 16.80 1.00
C PHE A 69 25.51 15.89 0.11
N ASN A 70 25.43 14.58 0.31
CA ASN A 70 26.16 13.59 -0.50
C ASN A 70 27.54 14.06 -1.00
N THR A 71 27.64 14.38 -2.33
CA THR A 71 28.86 14.79 -3.02
C THR A 71 29.04 16.32 -3.09
N VAL A 72 28.22 17.10 -2.41
CA VAL A 72 28.25 18.58 -2.46
C VAL A 72 29.50 19.12 -1.79
N PRO A 73 30.29 19.98 -2.48
CA PRO A 73 31.49 20.61 -1.89
C PRO A 73 31.12 21.57 -0.75
N GLU A 74 31.96 21.64 0.28
CA GLU A 74 31.73 22.49 1.47
C GLU A 74 31.44 23.94 1.13
N SER A 75 32.10 24.48 0.08
CA SER A 75 31.92 25.87 -0.37
C SER A 75 30.54 26.17 -0.95
N ALA A 76 29.81 25.16 -1.43
CA ALA A 76 28.46 25.32 -2.00
C ALA A 76 27.35 25.20 -0.97
N LYS A 77 27.60 24.52 0.15
CA LYS A 77 26.60 24.27 1.19
C LYS A 77 25.92 25.54 1.74
N PRO A 78 26.61 26.66 1.99
CA PRO A 78 25.95 27.87 2.48
C PRO A 78 24.88 28.43 1.56
N ALA A 79 25.12 28.45 0.23
CA ALA A 79 24.14 28.91 -0.76
C ALA A 79 22.90 27.97 -0.81
N ILE A 80 23.13 26.66 -0.75
CA ILE A 80 22.07 25.66 -0.70
C ILE A 80 21.26 25.83 0.59
N GLN A 81 21.91 25.95 1.75
CA GLN A 81 21.26 26.14 3.03
C GLN A 81 20.41 27.41 3.07
N ALA A 82 20.83 28.49 2.43
CA ALA A 82 20.06 29.73 2.36
C ALA A 82 18.74 29.55 1.57
N ALA A 83 18.75 28.77 0.48
CA ALA A 83 17.51 28.41 -0.23
C ALA A 83 16.60 27.50 0.62
N VAL A 84 17.17 26.52 1.30
CA VAL A 84 16.46 25.64 2.24
C VAL A 84 15.80 26.43 3.36
N ASP A 85 16.50 27.36 3.97
CA ASP A 85 15.98 28.24 5.04
C ASP A 85 14.83 29.11 4.51
N THR A 86 14.94 29.62 3.27
CA THR A 86 13.85 30.36 2.61
C THR A 86 12.60 29.51 2.47
N TRP A 87 12.71 28.25 2.05
CA TRP A 87 11.56 27.36 1.96
C TRP A 87 11.03 26.93 3.34
N ALA A 88 11.89 26.76 4.34
CA ALA A 88 11.47 26.47 5.71
C ALA A 88 10.53 27.56 6.29
N GLU A 89 10.71 28.81 5.88
CA GLU A 89 9.87 29.95 6.27
C GLU A 89 8.57 30.04 5.44
N ASN A 90 8.51 29.46 4.24
CA ASN A 90 7.42 29.68 3.29
C ASN A 90 6.56 28.43 3.02
N PHE A 91 7.06 27.22 3.22
CA PHE A 91 6.31 25.98 3.06
C PHE A 91 5.86 25.42 4.41
N SER A 92 4.55 25.21 4.59
CA SER A 92 4.00 24.69 5.85
C SER A 92 3.94 23.16 5.84
N SER A 93 4.70 22.52 6.75
CA SER A 93 4.62 21.08 7.01
C SER A 93 4.88 20.78 8.47
N LYS A 94 4.10 19.88 9.07
CA LYS A 94 4.34 19.33 10.41
C LYS A 94 5.24 18.09 10.38
N VAL A 95 5.54 17.62 9.17
CA VAL A 95 6.40 16.46 8.89
C VAL A 95 7.71 16.98 8.37
N ASP A 96 8.82 16.39 8.80
CA ASP A 96 10.14 16.71 8.28
C ASP A 96 10.19 16.47 6.77
N VAL A 97 10.93 17.30 6.04
CA VAL A 97 11.15 17.16 4.60
C VAL A 97 12.61 16.78 4.38
N ASN A 98 12.85 15.55 3.99
CA ASN A 98 14.19 15.03 3.73
C ASN A 98 14.57 15.31 2.27
N ILE A 99 15.78 15.80 2.06
CA ILE A 99 16.30 16.18 0.74
C ILE A 99 17.64 15.52 0.52
N ASP A 100 17.77 14.77 -0.57
CA ASP A 100 19.04 14.25 -1.05
C ASP A 100 19.60 15.15 -2.16
N ILE A 101 20.77 15.76 -1.93
CA ILE A 101 21.41 16.65 -2.90
C ILE A 101 22.71 16.03 -3.40
N THR A 102 22.81 15.88 -4.72
CA THR A 102 24.00 15.35 -5.40
C THR A 102 24.64 16.41 -6.27
N TRP A 103 25.98 16.52 -6.18
CA TRP A 103 26.80 17.36 -7.03
C TRP A 103 27.50 16.50 -8.07
N ALA A 104 27.01 16.50 -9.30
CA ALA A 104 27.46 15.57 -10.35
C ALA A 104 27.61 16.25 -11.71
N ARG A 105 28.35 15.62 -12.60
CA ARG A 105 28.46 16.09 -14.00
C ARG A 105 27.17 15.71 -14.73
N SER A 106 26.47 16.70 -15.30
CA SER A 106 25.35 16.45 -16.20
C SER A 106 25.81 15.93 -17.57
N SER A 107 25.10 14.96 -18.12
CA SER A 107 25.22 14.55 -19.52
C SER A 107 24.42 15.44 -20.47
N ASN A 108 23.46 16.21 -19.95
CA ASN A 108 22.62 17.11 -20.74
C ASN A 108 23.23 18.49 -20.81
N TYR A 109 23.47 18.96 -22.03
CA TYR A 109 24.04 20.29 -22.28
C TYR A 109 23.05 21.38 -21.82
N GLY A 110 23.54 22.36 -21.09
CA GLY A 110 22.76 23.52 -20.64
C GLY A 110 21.95 23.28 -19.34
N VAL A 111 21.82 22.07 -18.84
CA VAL A 111 21.14 21.81 -17.55
C VAL A 111 21.98 22.33 -16.38
N LEU A 112 21.44 23.24 -15.58
CA LEU A 112 22.04 23.74 -14.34
C LEU A 112 21.80 22.83 -13.16
N ALA A 113 20.54 22.39 -12.99
CA ALA A 113 20.14 21.39 -11.99
C ALA A 113 18.87 20.68 -12.43
N SER A 114 18.52 19.64 -11.69
CA SER A 114 17.28 18.89 -11.88
C SER A 114 16.74 18.41 -10.54
N ALA A 115 15.42 18.36 -10.39
CA ALA A 115 14.75 17.85 -9.20
C ALA A 115 13.65 16.83 -9.52
N SER A 116 13.38 15.97 -8.54
CA SER A 116 12.22 15.07 -8.51
C SER A 116 11.65 15.00 -7.10
N SER A 117 10.35 14.84 -6.97
CA SER A 117 9.68 14.58 -5.70
C SER A 117 9.76 13.11 -5.27
N VAL A 118 10.65 12.32 -5.79
CA VAL A 118 10.89 10.88 -5.58
C VAL A 118 9.64 10.04 -5.81
N SER A 119 8.54 10.33 -5.13
CA SER A 119 7.27 9.61 -5.26
C SER A 119 6.07 10.57 -5.29
N ASN A 120 5.00 10.12 -5.97
CA ASN A 120 3.69 10.77 -5.91
C ASN A 120 2.69 9.83 -5.23
N PHE A 121 1.78 10.38 -4.40
CA PHE A 121 0.86 9.59 -3.58
C PHE A 121 -0.60 9.89 -3.86
N VAL A 122 -1.43 8.83 -3.85
CA VAL A 122 -2.87 8.91 -3.61
C VAL A 122 -3.12 8.44 -2.18
N PHE A 123 -3.78 9.24 -1.35
CA PHE A 123 -3.94 8.95 0.08
C PHE A 123 -5.31 9.43 0.61
N PRO A 124 -5.77 8.92 1.77
CA PRO A 124 -7.13 9.18 2.26
C PRO A 124 -7.46 10.65 2.51
N GLU A 125 -6.49 11.43 3.00
CA GLU A 125 -6.65 12.84 3.37
C GLU A 125 -6.51 13.79 2.18
N ALA A 126 -6.20 13.28 0.96
CA ALA A 126 -6.03 14.10 -0.24
C ALA A 126 -7.30 14.90 -0.56
N PRO A 127 -7.19 16.19 -0.89
CA PRO A 127 -8.32 17.03 -1.31
C PRO A 127 -9.08 16.47 -2.52
N ASP A 128 -8.36 15.88 -3.47
CA ASP A 128 -8.90 15.11 -4.59
C ASP A 128 -8.13 13.78 -4.72
N ARG A 129 -8.81 12.67 -4.45
CA ARG A 129 -8.21 11.32 -4.45
C ARG A 129 -8.01 10.72 -5.84
N THR A 130 -8.33 11.45 -6.87
CA THR A 130 -8.04 11.06 -8.26
C THR A 130 -6.70 11.59 -8.74
N LEU A 131 -6.00 12.38 -7.90
CA LEU A 131 -4.74 13.02 -8.20
C LEU A 131 -3.59 12.38 -7.41
N TYR A 132 -2.40 12.45 -7.99
CA TYR A 132 -1.15 11.95 -7.45
C TYR A 132 -0.35 13.11 -6.86
N TYR A 133 -0.28 13.21 -5.54
CA TYR A 133 0.36 14.31 -4.82
C TYR A 133 1.85 14.04 -4.63
N PRO A 134 2.76 14.95 -5.02
CA PRO A 134 4.19 14.86 -4.74
C PRO A 134 4.49 14.69 -3.25
N SER A 135 5.56 13.95 -2.91
CA SER A 135 5.86 13.47 -1.55
C SER A 135 5.76 14.54 -0.47
N ALA A 136 6.48 15.65 -0.60
CA ALA A 136 6.48 16.71 0.40
C ALA A 136 5.10 17.35 0.58
N LEU A 137 4.38 17.59 -0.52
CA LEU A 137 3.03 18.14 -0.50
C LEU A 137 2.05 17.14 0.14
N ALA A 138 2.14 15.86 -0.24
CA ALA A 138 1.32 14.79 0.30
C ALA A 138 1.50 14.62 1.81
N ASN A 139 2.75 14.55 2.29
CA ASN A 139 3.08 14.43 3.70
C ASN A 139 2.59 15.63 4.52
N SER A 140 2.74 16.84 3.96
CA SER A 140 2.26 18.07 4.61
C SER A 140 0.73 18.12 4.77
N ILE A 141 -0.03 17.57 3.82
CA ILE A 141 -1.49 17.46 3.86
C ILE A 141 -1.93 16.32 4.77
N ALA A 142 -1.28 15.15 4.67
CA ALA A 142 -1.58 13.97 5.49
C ALA A 142 -1.23 14.17 6.98
N GLY A 143 -0.31 15.09 7.28
CA GLY A 143 0.20 15.32 8.64
C GLY A 143 1.06 14.17 9.17
N ARG A 144 1.50 13.28 8.29
CA ARG A 144 2.40 12.15 8.57
C ARG A 144 3.23 11.83 7.34
N ASP A 145 4.37 11.22 7.54
CA ASP A 145 5.20 10.67 6.48
C ASP A 145 4.53 9.40 5.91
N LEU A 146 4.37 9.38 4.59
CA LEU A 146 3.70 8.30 3.84
C LEU A 146 4.66 7.21 3.37
N ASP A 147 5.98 7.48 3.30
CA ASP A 147 7.03 6.50 2.99
C ASP A 147 8.34 6.86 3.71
N LYS A 148 8.53 6.36 4.91
CA LYS A 148 9.70 6.64 5.77
C LYS A 148 11.05 6.14 5.24
N ASN A 149 11.03 5.38 4.15
CA ASN A 149 12.24 4.78 3.59
C ASN A 149 12.84 5.59 2.44
N LYS A 150 12.20 6.71 2.07
CA LYS A 150 12.64 7.55 0.95
C LYS A 150 12.65 9.02 1.36
N PRO A 151 13.57 9.83 0.82
CA PRO A 151 13.48 11.27 0.95
C PRO A 151 12.24 11.80 0.21
N GLU A 152 11.79 12.98 0.56
CA GLU A 152 10.68 13.64 -0.12
C GLU A 152 11.10 14.20 -1.47
N MET A 153 12.38 14.52 -1.65
CA MET A 153 12.90 15.02 -2.93
C MET A 153 14.38 14.68 -3.11
N GLU A 154 14.76 14.58 -4.38
CA GLU A 154 16.15 14.48 -4.84
C GLU A 154 16.47 15.64 -5.76
N ILE A 155 17.67 16.24 -5.58
CA ILE A 155 18.18 17.33 -6.41
C ILE A 155 19.57 16.98 -6.91
N THR A 156 19.80 17.10 -8.22
CA THR A 156 21.12 16.94 -8.83
C THR A 156 21.61 18.27 -9.39
N ILE A 157 22.74 18.75 -8.90
CA ILE A 157 23.37 20.01 -9.30
C ILE A 157 24.50 19.70 -10.29
N THR A 158 24.52 20.39 -11.41
CA THR A 158 25.58 20.25 -12.45
C THR A 158 26.89 20.81 -11.95
N SER A 159 27.87 19.94 -11.72
CA SER A 159 29.18 20.33 -11.17
C SER A 159 30.07 21.15 -12.10
N THR A 160 29.74 21.22 -13.39
CA THR A 160 30.52 21.91 -14.42
C THR A 160 30.00 23.32 -14.75
N ALA A 161 28.89 23.76 -14.18
CA ALA A 161 28.40 25.12 -14.36
C ALA A 161 29.26 26.14 -13.60
N LEU A 162 29.24 27.36 -14.06
CA LEU A 162 30.00 28.46 -13.44
C LEU A 162 29.19 29.08 -12.30
N TRP A 163 29.34 28.56 -11.12
CA TRP A 163 28.52 28.89 -9.96
C TRP A 163 29.02 30.15 -9.21
N TYR A 164 28.07 31.02 -8.86
CA TYR A 164 28.22 31.96 -7.77
C TYR A 164 27.71 31.31 -6.47
N LEU A 165 28.58 31.26 -5.45
CA LEU A 165 28.30 30.59 -4.17
C LEU A 165 28.00 31.57 -3.04
N GLY A 166 27.95 32.87 -3.31
CA GLY A 166 27.54 33.89 -2.35
C GLY A 166 26.03 33.89 -2.10
N THR A 167 25.63 34.46 -0.96
CA THR A 167 24.23 34.59 -0.57
C THR A 167 23.75 36.02 -0.45
N ASP A 168 24.57 36.96 -0.87
CA ASP A 168 24.34 38.41 -0.78
C ASP A 168 23.57 39.01 -1.97
N GLY A 169 23.21 38.16 -2.97
CA GLY A 169 22.50 38.58 -4.18
C GLY A 169 23.32 39.36 -5.19
N ASN A 170 24.65 39.48 -5.01
CA ASN A 170 25.54 40.20 -5.90
C ASN A 170 26.20 39.27 -6.94
N CYS A 171 25.42 38.42 -7.60
CA CYS A 171 25.90 37.49 -8.59
C CYS A 171 26.56 38.23 -9.78
N PRO A 172 27.83 37.92 -10.10
CA PRO A 172 28.51 38.45 -11.30
C PRO A 172 27.79 38.01 -12.58
N SER A 173 27.85 38.91 -13.62
CA SER A 173 27.18 38.69 -14.91
C SER A 173 27.74 37.52 -15.76
N ASN A 174 28.71 36.79 -15.26
CA ASN A 174 29.31 35.62 -15.92
C ASN A 174 29.18 34.34 -15.07
N LEU A 175 28.41 34.37 -14.00
CA LEU A 175 28.18 33.24 -13.10
C LEU A 175 26.66 33.00 -12.93
N TYR A 176 26.26 31.77 -12.59
CA TYR A 176 24.90 31.42 -12.22
C TYR A 176 24.75 31.40 -10.69
N ASP A 177 23.70 32.03 -10.18
CA ASP A 177 23.44 32.09 -8.74
C ASP A 177 22.92 30.72 -8.21
N LEU A 178 23.74 30.02 -7.42
CA LEU A 178 23.41 28.69 -6.92
C LEU A 178 22.19 28.73 -6.00
N GLN A 179 22.05 29.75 -5.14
CA GLN A 179 20.91 29.88 -4.26
C GLN A 179 19.59 29.97 -5.04
N SER A 180 19.55 30.71 -6.13
CA SER A 180 18.38 30.87 -7.01
C SER A 180 18.01 29.53 -7.66
N VAL A 181 18.99 28.79 -8.18
CA VAL A 181 18.78 27.48 -8.79
C VAL A 181 18.20 26.48 -7.76
N ILE A 182 18.76 26.43 -6.55
CA ILE A 182 18.25 25.53 -5.51
C ILE A 182 16.85 25.94 -5.05
N LEU A 183 16.57 27.23 -4.94
CA LEU A 183 15.22 27.71 -4.62
C LEU A 183 14.19 27.25 -5.65
N HIS A 184 14.54 27.29 -6.94
CA HIS A 184 13.75 26.81 -8.06
C HIS A 184 13.55 25.28 -7.99
N GLU A 185 14.62 24.51 -7.90
CA GLU A 185 14.55 23.04 -7.88
C GLU A 185 13.76 22.50 -6.66
N MET A 186 13.90 23.15 -5.52
CA MET A 186 13.09 22.81 -4.35
C MET A 186 11.59 23.02 -4.60
N ALA A 187 11.18 24.00 -5.40
CA ALA A 187 9.76 24.17 -5.74
C ALA A 187 9.23 22.95 -6.51
N HIS A 188 10.02 22.40 -7.44
CA HIS A 188 9.65 21.15 -8.12
C HIS A 188 9.54 19.98 -7.14
N GLY A 189 10.54 19.78 -6.29
CA GLY A 189 10.53 18.76 -5.26
C GLY A 189 9.36 18.90 -4.26
N LEU A 190 8.95 20.12 -3.95
CA LEU A 190 7.80 20.42 -3.08
C LEU A 190 6.45 20.20 -3.75
N GLY A 191 6.39 20.10 -5.09
CA GLY A 191 5.15 19.78 -5.79
C GLY A 191 4.80 20.63 -7.01
N PHE A 192 5.62 21.59 -7.40
CA PHE A 192 5.41 22.37 -8.63
C PHE A 192 5.83 21.55 -9.85
N ILE A 193 5.08 20.50 -10.17
CA ILE A 193 5.46 19.51 -11.18
C ILE A 193 4.23 18.91 -11.88
N SER A 194 4.28 18.86 -13.22
CA SER A 194 3.27 18.17 -14.04
C SER A 194 3.62 16.68 -14.18
N GLY A 195 2.60 15.82 -14.13
CA GLY A 195 2.70 14.39 -14.48
C GLY A 195 2.52 14.12 -15.97
N SER A 196 2.60 15.15 -16.83
CA SER A 196 2.43 15.00 -18.27
C SER A 196 3.70 14.50 -18.98
N TYR A 197 3.48 13.78 -20.08
CA TYR A 197 4.52 13.29 -20.96
C TYR A 197 4.12 13.50 -22.43
N TYR A 198 5.08 13.82 -23.27
CA TYR A 198 4.88 14.02 -24.71
C TYR A 198 5.74 13.05 -25.50
N ASP A 199 5.11 12.29 -26.39
CA ASP A 199 5.81 11.44 -27.33
C ASP A 199 6.09 12.21 -28.64
N SER A 200 7.32 12.63 -28.82
CA SER A 200 7.76 13.41 -29.99
C SER A 200 7.63 12.64 -31.34
N PHE A 201 7.58 11.32 -31.30
CA PHE A 201 7.43 10.52 -32.51
C PHE A 201 5.98 10.50 -33.02
N SER A 202 5.01 10.33 -32.13
CA SER A 202 3.59 10.28 -32.48
C SER A 202 2.88 11.62 -32.35
N GLY A 203 3.45 12.58 -31.62
CA GLY A 203 2.78 13.82 -31.22
C GLY A 203 1.71 13.64 -30.15
N ALA A 204 1.61 12.44 -29.54
CA ALA A 204 0.63 12.16 -28.51
C ALA A 204 1.11 12.62 -27.13
N GLY A 205 0.23 13.26 -26.37
CA GLY A 205 0.43 13.58 -24.97
C GLY A 205 -0.19 12.54 -24.05
N ARG A 206 0.39 12.39 -22.86
CA ARG A 206 -0.12 11.53 -21.76
C ARG A 206 -0.18 12.32 -20.46
N VAL A 207 -1.21 12.02 -19.67
CA VAL A 207 -1.35 12.46 -18.26
C VAL A 207 -1.98 11.31 -17.49
N ASP A 208 -1.23 10.21 -17.37
CA ASP A 208 -1.77 8.97 -16.80
C ASP A 208 -1.87 9.05 -15.27
N GLN A 209 -0.98 9.81 -14.66
CA GLN A 209 -0.91 10.05 -13.22
C GLN A 209 -0.98 11.56 -12.93
N PRO A 210 -2.16 12.18 -13.12
CA PRO A 210 -2.29 13.63 -12.97
C PRO A 210 -1.97 14.09 -11.55
N THR A 211 -1.11 15.11 -11.45
CA THR A 211 -0.80 15.78 -10.18
C THR A 211 -1.83 16.87 -9.86
N PRO A 212 -1.83 17.44 -8.65
CA PRO A 212 -2.59 18.66 -8.37
C PRO A 212 -2.26 19.79 -9.36
N PHE A 213 -1.00 19.90 -9.78
CA PHE A 213 -0.57 20.86 -10.80
C PHE A 213 -1.36 20.69 -12.10
N ASP A 214 -1.49 19.46 -12.62
CA ASP A 214 -2.24 19.16 -13.85
C ASP A 214 -3.74 19.48 -13.75
N ALA A 215 -4.29 19.38 -12.54
CA ALA A 215 -5.70 19.68 -12.31
C ALA A 215 -5.99 21.20 -12.25
N PHE A 216 -4.99 22.03 -11.94
CA PHE A 216 -5.08 23.48 -12.04
C PHE A 216 -4.62 24.02 -13.41
N ALA A 217 -3.83 23.26 -14.17
CA ALA A 217 -3.47 23.57 -15.53
C ALA A 217 -4.65 23.35 -16.48
N GLN A 218 -5.05 24.35 -17.25
CA GLN A 218 -6.20 24.28 -18.15
C GLN A 218 -5.96 25.00 -19.48
N LEU A 219 -6.67 24.56 -20.50
CA LEU A 219 -6.79 25.31 -21.76
C LEU A 219 -7.60 26.59 -21.54
N PRO A 220 -7.50 27.58 -22.43
CA PRO A 220 -8.31 28.80 -22.35
C PRO A 220 -9.83 28.57 -22.31
N ASP A 221 -10.31 27.48 -22.88
CA ASP A 221 -11.72 27.07 -22.88
C ASP A 221 -12.20 26.41 -21.57
N GLY A 222 -11.29 26.23 -20.59
CA GLY A 222 -11.59 25.69 -19.26
C GLY A 222 -11.42 24.18 -19.13
N ARG A 223 -11.04 23.45 -20.18
CA ARG A 223 -10.69 22.03 -20.09
C ARG A 223 -9.38 21.87 -19.34
N ARG A 224 -9.40 21.09 -18.24
CA ARG A 224 -8.22 20.84 -17.43
C ARG A 224 -7.31 19.79 -18.09
N LEU A 225 -6.01 19.94 -17.93
CA LEU A 225 -5.04 18.99 -18.44
C LEU A 225 -5.25 17.59 -17.84
N SER A 226 -5.54 17.52 -16.54
CA SER A 226 -5.85 16.25 -15.83
C SER A 226 -7.05 15.48 -16.41
N ASP A 227 -7.96 16.15 -17.12
CA ASP A 227 -9.20 15.56 -17.62
C ASP A 227 -9.12 15.15 -19.09
N MET A 228 -8.01 15.45 -19.75
CA MET A 228 -7.86 15.19 -21.17
C MET A 228 -7.66 13.69 -21.47
N PRO A 229 -8.04 13.21 -22.68
CA PRO A 229 -7.80 11.83 -23.09
C PRO A 229 -6.30 11.49 -23.04
N SER A 230 -5.93 10.36 -22.44
CA SER A 230 -4.53 9.96 -22.28
C SER A 230 -4.35 8.46 -22.64
N PRO A 231 -3.44 8.11 -23.57
CA PRO A 231 -2.71 9.01 -24.49
C PRO A 231 -3.59 9.56 -25.62
N SER A 232 -3.31 10.80 -26.10
CA SER A 232 -4.00 11.33 -27.29
C SER A 232 -3.23 12.46 -27.98
N LEU A 233 -3.53 12.69 -29.29
CA LEU A 233 -3.04 13.85 -30.03
C LEU A 233 -3.62 15.16 -29.50
N GLU A 234 -4.83 15.13 -28.93
CA GLU A 234 -5.47 16.29 -28.32
C GLU A 234 -4.69 16.75 -27.08
N THR A 235 -4.30 15.82 -26.23
CA THR A 235 -3.42 16.11 -25.09
C THR A 235 -2.04 16.57 -25.54
N GLY A 236 -1.45 15.93 -26.56
CA GLY A 236 -0.20 16.39 -27.14
C GLY A 236 -0.24 17.83 -27.62
N LYS A 237 -1.30 18.21 -28.31
CA LYS A 237 -1.55 19.59 -28.73
C LYS A 237 -1.69 20.55 -27.54
N ALA A 238 -2.35 20.13 -26.45
CA ALA A 238 -2.48 20.96 -25.24
C ALA A 238 -1.12 21.25 -24.59
N LEU A 239 -0.22 20.26 -24.58
CA LEU A 239 1.13 20.43 -24.01
C LEU A 239 2.04 21.37 -24.82
N THR A 240 1.71 21.68 -26.08
CA THR A 240 2.49 22.54 -26.98
C THR A 240 1.70 23.78 -27.44
N THR A 241 0.63 24.13 -26.75
CA THR A 241 -0.17 25.30 -27.11
C THR A 241 -0.20 26.27 -25.93
N SER A 242 -1.32 26.61 -25.41
CA SER A 242 -1.44 27.60 -24.36
C SER A 242 -2.16 27.03 -23.16
N LEU A 243 -1.43 26.67 -22.11
CA LEU A 243 -1.99 26.32 -20.81
C LEU A 243 -1.91 27.52 -19.86
N VAL A 244 -2.92 27.65 -19.02
CA VAL A 244 -2.98 28.66 -17.97
C VAL A 244 -3.36 28.02 -16.64
N TRP A 245 -2.97 28.65 -15.55
CA TRP A 245 -3.33 28.23 -14.21
C TRP A 245 -4.73 28.71 -13.83
N SER A 246 -5.53 27.86 -13.18
CA SER A 246 -6.94 28.14 -12.85
C SER A 246 -7.23 28.36 -11.37
N GLY A 247 -6.23 28.28 -10.50
CA GLY A 247 -6.39 28.43 -9.06
C GLY A 247 -6.68 29.89 -8.66
N GLU A 248 -7.63 30.06 -7.76
CA GLU A 248 -8.12 31.39 -7.37
C GLU A 248 -7.06 32.25 -6.65
N ASN A 249 -6.22 31.61 -5.81
CA ASN A 249 -5.15 32.32 -5.08
C ASN A 249 -4.13 32.86 -6.06
N ALA A 250 -3.68 32.05 -7.01
CA ALA A 250 -2.72 32.44 -8.02
C ALA A 250 -3.26 33.51 -8.97
N ILE A 251 -4.52 33.39 -9.40
CA ILE A 251 -5.19 34.39 -10.23
C ILE A 251 -5.20 35.74 -9.49
N LYS A 252 -5.55 35.75 -8.22
CA LYS A 252 -5.55 36.97 -7.40
C LYS A 252 -4.14 37.54 -7.25
N ALA A 253 -3.13 36.71 -6.99
CA ALA A 253 -1.74 37.12 -6.89
C ALA A 253 -1.20 37.69 -8.20
N ASN A 254 -1.68 37.19 -9.34
CA ASN A 254 -1.34 37.66 -10.69
C ASN A 254 -2.34 38.71 -11.22
N ASN A 255 -2.73 39.66 -10.39
CA ASN A 255 -3.58 40.82 -10.78
C ASN A 255 -4.93 40.42 -11.44
N ASN A 256 -5.54 39.32 -11.00
CA ASN A 256 -6.77 38.72 -11.56
C ASN A 256 -6.63 38.22 -13.02
N VAL A 257 -5.40 37.91 -13.44
CA VAL A 257 -5.12 37.27 -14.73
C VAL A 257 -4.66 35.84 -14.47
N LYS A 258 -5.17 34.88 -15.25
CA LYS A 258 -4.71 33.49 -15.17
C LYS A 258 -3.24 33.40 -15.54
N PRO A 259 -2.34 32.92 -14.65
CA PRO A 259 -0.93 32.75 -14.96
C PRO A 259 -0.71 31.81 -16.14
N LYS A 260 0.13 32.20 -17.07
CA LYS A 260 0.46 31.41 -18.25
C LYS A 260 1.57 30.41 -17.90
N LEU A 261 1.41 29.16 -18.36
CA LEU A 261 2.40 28.10 -18.19
C LEU A 261 3.30 28.01 -19.43
N PHE A 262 4.50 27.51 -19.26
CA PHE A 262 5.48 27.32 -20.34
C PHE A 262 5.05 26.16 -21.24
N THR A 263 4.54 26.49 -22.43
CA THR A 263 4.06 25.53 -23.43
C THR A 263 4.59 25.95 -24.81
N PRO A 264 5.91 25.78 -25.06
CA PRO A 264 6.51 26.14 -26.35
C PRO A 264 5.96 25.28 -27.48
N ALA A 265 6.03 25.79 -28.71
CA ALA A 265 5.55 25.09 -29.92
C ALA A 265 6.25 23.74 -30.14
N GLU A 266 7.50 23.63 -29.77
CA GLU A 266 8.23 22.35 -29.67
C GLU A 266 8.31 21.97 -28.18
N TYR A 267 7.88 20.75 -27.86
CA TYR A 267 7.90 20.26 -26.49
C TYR A 267 9.34 20.07 -26.01
N GLU A 268 9.67 20.67 -24.89
CA GLU A 268 10.96 20.59 -24.23
C GLU A 268 10.89 19.65 -23.02
N PRO A 269 11.48 18.43 -23.12
CA PRO A 269 11.48 17.49 -22.00
C PRO A 269 12.15 18.07 -20.76
N GLY A 270 11.47 17.96 -19.59
CA GLY A 270 11.96 18.50 -18.33
C GLY A 270 11.63 19.98 -18.10
N SER A 271 11.12 20.73 -19.09
CA SER A 271 10.73 22.14 -18.94
C SER A 271 9.26 22.41 -19.24
N SER A 272 8.76 21.89 -20.37
CA SER A 272 7.39 22.18 -20.81
C SER A 272 6.36 21.79 -19.74
N VAL A 273 5.38 22.67 -19.57
CA VAL A 273 4.26 22.60 -18.62
C VAL A 273 4.65 22.84 -17.16
N SER A 274 5.75 22.25 -16.67
CA SER A 274 6.16 22.36 -15.26
C SER A 274 6.81 23.70 -14.89
N HIS A 275 6.68 24.72 -15.73
CA HIS A 275 7.23 26.07 -15.52
C HIS A 275 6.21 27.16 -15.85
N LEU A 276 6.47 28.36 -15.34
CA LEU A 276 5.80 29.58 -15.78
C LEU A 276 6.34 30.01 -17.14
N ASP A 277 5.49 30.64 -17.95
CA ASP A 277 5.83 31.08 -19.30
C ASP A 277 6.98 32.11 -19.28
N GLU A 278 8.09 31.77 -19.92
CA GLU A 278 9.33 32.57 -19.95
C GLU A 278 9.08 33.99 -20.44
N ASP A 279 8.42 34.15 -21.59
CA ASP A 279 8.17 35.47 -22.19
C ASP A 279 7.27 36.37 -21.34
N THR A 280 6.34 35.75 -20.56
CA THR A 280 5.45 36.51 -19.68
C THR A 280 6.16 36.95 -18.40
N PHE A 281 6.97 36.07 -17.78
CA PHE A 281 7.42 36.24 -16.40
C PHE A 281 8.91 36.65 -16.27
N ARG A 282 9.75 36.45 -17.30
CA ARG A 282 11.20 36.84 -17.24
C ARG A 282 11.47 38.25 -16.76
N ASN A 283 10.56 39.19 -17.03
CA ASN A 283 10.66 40.59 -16.60
C ASN A 283 9.87 40.89 -15.32
N SER A 284 9.31 39.85 -14.64
CA SER A 284 8.64 40.00 -13.37
C SER A 284 9.59 39.66 -12.23
N PRO A 285 10.23 40.63 -11.55
CA PRO A 285 11.27 40.34 -10.58
C PRO A 285 10.81 39.52 -9.38
N GLN A 286 9.49 39.39 -9.16
CA GLN A 286 8.92 38.70 -8.04
C GLN A 286 8.42 37.28 -8.40
N ASP A 287 8.16 37.01 -9.69
CA ASP A 287 7.44 35.81 -10.12
C ASP A 287 8.22 34.98 -11.15
N ALA A 288 9.41 35.38 -11.56
CA ALA A 288 10.22 34.68 -12.55
C ALA A 288 10.98 33.46 -12.00
N VAL A 289 10.93 33.20 -10.70
CA VAL A 289 11.67 32.07 -10.08
C VAL A 289 11.35 30.71 -10.72
N MET A 290 10.14 30.51 -11.25
CA MET A 290 9.73 29.28 -11.92
C MET A 290 9.67 29.38 -13.44
N THR A 291 10.38 30.29 -14.06
CA THR A 291 10.68 30.24 -15.51
C THR A 291 11.72 29.15 -15.79
N PRO A 292 11.71 28.52 -16.99
CA PRO A 292 12.56 27.34 -17.26
C PRO A 292 14.05 27.64 -17.39
N GLU A 293 14.43 28.90 -17.53
CA GLU A 293 15.82 29.35 -17.74
C GLU A 293 16.27 30.29 -16.62
N LEU A 294 17.56 30.20 -16.25
CA LEU A 294 18.24 31.19 -15.41
C LEU A 294 19.41 31.80 -16.18
N GLU A 295 19.46 33.13 -16.21
CA GLU A 295 20.54 33.87 -16.87
C GLU A 295 21.76 34.05 -15.95
N GLN A 296 22.93 34.24 -16.54
CA GLN A 296 24.13 34.63 -15.77
C GLN A 296 23.94 36.00 -15.12
N GLY A 297 24.18 36.08 -13.82
CA GLY A 297 23.96 37.30 -13.03
C GLY A 297 22.52 37.53 -12.58
N GLU A 298 21.59 36.68 -12.98
CA GLU A 298 20.20 36.68 -12.49
C GLU A 298 20.11 36.12 -11.08
N VAL A 299 19.24 36.71 -10.24
CA VAL A 299 19.12 36.35 -8.82
C VAL A 299 17.68 36.33 -8.36
N PHE A 300 17.28 35.22 -7.75
CA PHE A 300 16.00 35.04 -7.06
C PHE A 300 16.23 34.38 -5.68
N HIS A 301 16.09 35.14 -4.60
CA HIS A 301 16.28 34.61 -3.23
C HIS A 301 14.98 34.48 -2.47
N LEU A 302 13.82 34.70 -3.11
CA LEU A 302 12.49 34.52 -2.57
C LEU A 302 11.58 33.82 -3.59
N PRO A 303 10.64 32.97 -3.15
CA PRO A 303 9.74 32.23 -4.05
C PRO A 303 8.72 33.13 -4.78
N GLY A 304 8.49 34.34 -4.26
CA GLY A 304 7.50 35.26 -4.83
C GLY A 304 6.04 34.94 -4.48
N PRO A 305 5.16 35.96 -4.59
CA PRO A 305 3.77 35.81 -4.18
C PRO A 305 2.96 34.88 -5.09
N LEU A 306 3.26 34.84 -6.39
CA LEU A 306 2.55 33.99 -7.34
C LEU A 306 2.81 32.51 -7.07
N LEU A 307 4.08 32.11 -6.93
CA LEU A 307 4.46 30.74 -6.65
C LEU A 307 3.85 30.23 -5.33
N LEU A 308 3.91 31.03 -4.27
CA LEU A 308 3.31 30.70 -2.98
C LEU A 308 1.78 30.55 -3.09
N ALA A 309 1.11 31.38 -3.86
CA ALA A 309 -0.33 31.27 -4.11
C ALA A 309 -0.69 30.00 -4.92
N MET A 310 0.17 29.57 -5.85
CA MET A 310 -0.01 28.30 -6.58
C MET A 310 0.15 27.09 -5.66
N PHE A 311 1.06 27.13 -4.69
CA PHE A 311 1.16 26.09 -3.65
C PHE A 311 -0.10 26.03 -2.77
N GLU A 312 -0.66 27.18 -2.38
CA GLU A 312 -1.92 27.20 -1.62
C GLU A 312 -3.10 26.64 -2.44
N ASP A 313 -3.17 26.91 -3.75
CA ASP A 313 -4.15 26.31 -4.63
C ASP A 313 -4.04 24.77 -4.63
N MET A 314 -2.81 24.22 -4.78
CA MET A 314 -2.56 22.78 -4.82
C MET A 314 -2.92 22.04 -3.52
N ARG A 315 -3.07 22.74 -2.40
CA ARG A 315 -3.55 22.21 -1.12
C ARG A 315 -5.07 22.12 -1.04
N THR A 316 -5.78 22.66 -2.02
CA THR A 316 -7.25 22.67 -2.08
C THR A 316 -7.76 21.66 -3.11
N LYS A 317 -9.07 21.41 -3.08
CA LYS A 317 -9.70 20.66 -4.15
C LYS A 317 -9.77 21.54 -5.41
N PRO A 318 -9.24 21.04 -6.55
CA PRO A 318 -9.34 21.80 -7.80
C PRO A 318 -10.78 22.12 -8.18
N PRO A 319 -11.04 23.25 -8.90
CA PRO A 319 -12.35 23.54 -9.46
C PRO A 319 -12.85 22.37 -10.32
N ALA A 320 -14.15 22.17 -10.38
CA ALA A 320 -14.73 21.13 -11.24
C ALA A 320 -14.34 21.37 -12.71
N GLY A 321 -13.94 20.31 -13.40
CA GLY A 321 -13.64 20.37 -14.83
C GLY A 321 -14.91 20.53 -15.66
N VAL A 322 -14.74 20.92 -16.91
CA VAL A 322 -15.85 21.04 -17.86
C VAL A 322 -16.15 19.68 -18.49
N SER A 323 -17.39 19.21 -18.37
CA SER A 323 -17.82 18.00 -19.08
C SER A 323 -18.01 18.32 -20.57
N TYR A 324 -17.33 17.56 -21.41
CA TYR A 324 -17.47 17.70 -22.87
C TYR A 324 -17.79 16.37 -23.58
N ALA A 325 -18.13 15.35 -22.82
CA ALA A 325 -18.61 14.08 -23.30
C ALA A 325 -19.69 13.49 -22.39
N LEU A 326 -20.62 12.73 -22.94
CA LEU A 326 -21.54 11.92 -22.16
C LEU A 326 -20.77 10.77 -21.47
N PRO A 327 -21.15 10.37 -20.24
CA PRO A 327 -20.55 9.21 -19.61
C PRO A 327 -20.70 7.94 -20.46
N GLN A 328 -19.64 7.16 -20.57
CA GLN A 328 -19.76 5.78 -21.00
C GLN A 328 -20.22 4.90 -19.84
N VAL A 329 -20.43 3.60 -20.09
CA VAL A 329 -20.87 2.66 -19.08
C VAL A 329 -19.76 2.41 -18.03
N VAL A 330 -20.17 2.19 -16.79
CA VAL A 330 -19.25 1.76 -15.72
C VAL A 330 -18.63 0.40 -16.06
N GLN A 331 -17.45 0.12 -15.52
CA GLN A 331 -16.70 -1.10 -15.78
C GLN A 331 -16.72 -2.03 -14.56
N ASN A 332 -16.45 -3.33 -14.77
CA ASN A 332 -16.24 -4.30 -13.71
C ASN A 332 -17.34 -4.38 -12.65
N GLN A 333 -18.58 -4.09 -13.04
CA GLN A 333 -19.71 -4.02 -12.11
C GLN A 333 -20.07 -5.39 -11.53
N LYS A 334 -20.26 -5.44 -10.22
CA LYS A 334 -20.64 -6.63 -9.45
C LYS A 334 -21.59 -6.30 -8.32
N ALA A 335 -22.46 -7.27 -7.99
CA ALA A 335 -23.18 -7.29 -6.73
C ALA A 335 -22.69 -8.46 -5.87
N LEU A 336 -22.39 -8.20 -4.61
CA LEU A 336 -21.80 -9.15 -3.67
C LEU A 336 -22.76 -9.41 -2.51
N VAL A 337 -22.67 -10.63 -2.00
CA VAL A 337 -23.54 -11.10 -0.92
C VAL A 337 -23.25 -10.33 0.38
N SER A 338 -24.33 -9.89 1.04
CA SER A 338 -24.30 -9.36 2.41
C SER A 338 -25.57 -9.78 3.15
N ASP A 339 -25.60 -9.59 4.47
CA ASP A 339 -26.78 -9.92 5.27
C ASP A 339 -27.80 -8.76 5.19
N GLN A 340 -28.99 -9.08 4.69
CA GLN A 340 -30.06 -8.11 4.38
C GLN A 340 -29.59 -6.93 3.53
N ALA A 341 -28.53 -7.14 2.71
CA ALA A 341 -27.91 -6.12 1.90
C ALA A 341 -27.19 -6.73 0.69
N ALA A 342 -26.82 -5.88 -0.26
CA ALA A 342 -25.86 -6.17 -1.32
C ALA A 342 -24.80 -5.06 -1.37
N ILE A 343 -23.56 -5.45 -1.68
CA ILE A 343 -22.49 -4.50 -1.92
C ILE A 343 -22.29 -4.43 -3.42
N ILE A 344 -22.46 -3.23 -3.96
CA ILE A 344 -22.33 -2.97 -5.39
C ILE A 344 -20.97 -2.35 -5.65
N GLN A 345 -20.17 -3.06 -6.42
CA GLN A 345 -18.85 -2.60 -6.87
C GLN A 345 -18.85 -2.31 -8.35
N PHE A 346 -18.11 -1.30 -8.74
CA PHE A 346 -17.84 -0.96 -10.14
C PHE A 346 -16.61 -0.05 -10.24
N SER A 347 -16.02 0.00 -11.42
CA SER A 347 -15.00 0.99 -11.79
C SER A 347 -15.67 2.12 -12.57
N PRO A 348 -15.13 3.34 -12.53
CA PRO A 348 -15.61 4.44 -13.35
C PRO A 348 -15.63 4.09 -14.84
N PRO A 349 -16.40 4.82 -15.67
CA PRO A 349 -16.31 4.75 -17.12
C PRO A 349 -14.90 4.99 -17.63
N VAL A 350 -14.52 4.40 -18.76
CA VAL A 350 -13.20 4.62 -19.38
C VAL A 350 -12.96 6.09 -19.76
N ASN A 351 -14.02 6.84 -20.01
CA ASN A 351 -13.98 8.28 -20.29
C ASN A 351 -14.33 9.15 -19.07
N ALA A 352 -14.17 8.66 -17.85
CA ALA A 352 -14.57 9.39 -16.64
C ALA A 352 -13.92 10.79 -16.53
N ARG A 353 -12.69 10.93 -16.99
CA ARG A 353 -11.97 12.22 -17.02
C ARG A 353 -12.66 13.23 -17.93
N THR A 354 -12.93 12.87 -19.20
CA THR A 354 -13.58 13.76 -20.17
C THR A 354 -15.05 13.98 -19.88
N ALA A 355 -15.71 13.01 -19.26
CA ALA A 355 -17.13 13.08 -18.93
C ALA A 355 -17.39 13.82 -17.60
N GLN A 356 -16.38 13.99 -16.74
CA GLN A 356 -16.55 14.63 -15.42
C GLN A 356 -17.76 14.08 -14.67
N ILE A 357 -17.67 12.83 -14.21
CA ILE A 357 -18.79 12.12 -13.55
C ILE A 357 -19.18 12.86 -12.27
N THR A 358 -20.45 13.20 -12.13
CA THR A 358 -20.99 13.82 -10.92
C THR A 358 -21.44 12.79 -9.89
N ASP A 359 -22.08 11.73 -10.38
CA ASP A 359 -22.62 10.67 -9.52
C ASP A 359 -22.98 9.41 -10.33
N TYR A 360 -23.40 8.37 -9.60
CA TYR A 360 -23.90 7.11 -10.15
C TYR A 360 -25.27 6.81 -9.55
N GLU A 361 -26.25 6.46 -10.41
CA GLU A 361 -27.51 5.91 -9.98
C GLU A 361 -27.44 4.38 -9.97
N ILE A 362 -27.82 3.76 -8.85
CA ILE A 362 -27.92 2.30 -8.70
C ILE A 362 -29.38 1.95 -8.47
N LYS A 363 -30.00 1.29 -9.44
CA LYS A 363 -31.42 0.91 -9.43
C LYS A 363 -31.58 -0.57 -9.18
N ASN A 364 -32.38 -0.96 -8.20
CA ASN A 364 -32.82 -2.32 -8.00
C ASN A 364 -33.87 -2.67 -9.06
N ILE A 365 -33.52 -3.60 -9.96
CA ILE A 365 -34.41 -3.96 -11.09
C ILE A 365 -35.69 -4.62 -10.60
N SER A 366 -35.65 -5.35 -9.48
CA SER A 366 -36.82 -6.10 -8.97
C SER A 366 -37.85 -5.20 -8.28
N THR A 367 -37.43 -4.14 -7.58
CA THR A 367 -38.30 -3.25 -6.81
C THR A 367 -38.53 -1.90 -7.49
N GLY A 368 -37.63 -1.50 -8.38
CA GLY A 368 -37.60 -0.18 -9.00
C GLY A 368 -36.97 0.93 -8.17
N ASP A 369 -36.59 0.62 -6.90
CA ASP A 369 -35.95 1.59 -6.02
C ASP A 369 -34.54 1.93 -6.52
N SER A 370 -34.13 3.19 -6.37
CA SER A 370 -32.77 3.62 -6.72
C SER A 370 -32.13 4.44 -5.61
N ILE A 371 -30.81 4.41 -5.58
CA ILE A 371 -29.97 5.29 -4.77
C ILE A 371 -28.97 6.00 -5.65
N THR A 372 -28.52 7.16 -5.20
CA THR A 372 -27.44 7.93 -5.83
C THR A 372 -26.20 7.87 -4.95
N VAL A 373 -25.05 7.60 -5.55
CA VAL A 373 -23.75 7.52 -4.88
C VAL A 373 -22.70 8.26 -5.71
N THR A 374 -21.63 8.71 -5.07
CA THR A 374 -20.53 9.40 -5.76
C THR A 374 -19.33 8.50 -5.99
N GLU A 375 -19.29 7.33 -5.34
CA GLU A 375 -18.16 6.40 -5.41
C GLU A 375 -18.60 4.94 -5.24
N SER A 376 -17.71 4.02 -5.59
CA SER A 376 -17.81 2.59 -5.37
C SER A 376 -16.83 2.18 -4.24
N PRO A 377 -17.19 1.20 -3.37
CA PRO A 377 -18.43 0.41 -3.39
C PRO A 377 -19.63 1.09 -2.71
N ALA A 378 -20.86 0.78 -3.19
CA ALA A 378 -22.11 1.21 -2.58
C ALA A 378 -22.78 0.05 -1.83
N ILE A 379 -23.50 0.33 -0.72
CA ILE A 379 -24.22 -0.69 0.06
C ILE A 379 -25.73 -0.46 -0.07
N ILE A 380 -26.42 -1.41 -0.71
CA ILE A 380 -27.89 -1.45 -0.77
C ILE A 380 -28.41 -2.24 0.42
N ARG A 381 -29.14 -1.61 1.30
CA ARG A 381 -29.68 -2.20 2.55
C ARG A 381 -31.15 -2.61 2.43
N ASN A 382 -31.67 -3.22 3.49
CA ASN A 382 -33.07 -3.62 3.63
C ASN A 382 -33.53 -4.65 2.58
N LEU A 383 -32.60 -5.46 2.08
CA LEU A 383 -32.91 -6.57 1.19
C LEU A 383 -33.34 -7.81 2.01
N ARG A 384 -34.20 -8.62 1.42
CA ARG A 384 -34.62 -9.89 2.04
C ARG A 384 -33.61 -11.00 1.75
N ASN A 385 -33.07 -11.63 2.79
CA ASN A 385 -32.23 -12.81 2.65
C ASN A 385 -32.96 -13.94 1.91
N GLY A 386 -32.25 -14.65 1.03
CA GLY A 386 -32.79 -15.72 0.21
C GLY A 386 -33.52 -15.24 -1.07
N THR A 387 -33.70 -13.94 -1.27
CA THR A 387 -34.31 -13.36 -2.48
C THR A 387 -33.25 -12.93 -3.48
N LYS A 388 -33.45 -13.21 -4.77
CA LYS A 388 -32.52 -12.83 -5.84
C LYS A 388 -32.77 -11.37 -6.25
N TYR A 389 -31.66 -10.62 -6.39
CA TYR A 389 -31.67 -9.23 -6.84
C TYR A 389 -30.65 -9.02 -7.96
N THR A 390 -30.95 -8.06 -8.84
CA THR A 390 -30.02 -7.53 -9.85
C THR A 390 -30.12 -6.01 -9.80
N PHE A 391 -29.00 -5.34 -9.98
CA PHE A 391 -28.94 -3.88 -9.93
C PHE A 391 -28.45 -3.35 -11.28
N ALA A 392 -29.02 -2.24 -11.73
CA ALA A 392 -28.59 -1.49 -12.89
C ALA A 392 -27.82 -0.24 -12.43
N ILE A 393 -26.67 0.02 -13.03
CA ILE A 393 -25.81 1.16 -12.68
C ILE A 393 -25.73 2.09 -13.87
N THR A 394 -25.93 3.38 -13.62
CA THR A 394 -25.88 4.46 -14.60
C THR A 394 -24.94 5.55 -14.10
N ALA A 395 -23.92 5.91 -14.87
CA ALA A 395 -23.06 7.07 -14.59
C ALA A 395 -23.72 8.35 -15.14
N ARG A 396 -23.60 9.47 -14.40
CA ARG A 396 -24.24 10.73 -14.76
C ARG A 396 -23.25 11.91 -14.70
N ASN A 397 -23.48 12.90 -15.55
CA ASN A 397 -22.80 14.19 -15.54
C ASN A 397 -23.76 15.32 -15.96
N SER A 398 -23.23 16.54 -16.10
CA SER A 398 -24.03 17.73 -16.48
C SER A 398 -24.66 17.66 -17.89
N LEU A 399 -24.14 16.80 -18.78
CA LEU A 399 -24.65 16.62 -20.13
C LEU A 399 -25.71 15.52 -20.25
N GLY A 400 -25.75 14.57 -19.26
CA GLY A 400 -26.72 13.49 -19.26
C GLY A 400 -26.18 12.21 -18.58
N SER A 401 -26.72 11.08 -19.02
CA SER A 401 -26.49 9.77 -18.39
C SER A 401 -25.93 8.74 -19.37
N SER A 402 -25.14 7.81 -18.87
CA SER A 402 -24.72 6.62 -19.62
C SER A 402 -25.91 5.68 -19.87
N THR A 403 -25.71 4.70 -20.72
CA THR A 403 -26.55 3.50 -20.74
C THR A 403 -26.37 2.74 -19.42
N ALA A 404 -27.48 2.22 -18.87
CA ALA A 404 -27.45 1.40 -17.67
C ALA A 404 -26.82 0.02 -17.94
N VAL A 405 -25.98 -0.47 -17.04
CA VAL A 405 -25.41 -1.82 -17.08
C VAL A 405 -25.78 -2.61 -15.84
N ASN A 406 -26.09 -3.90 -16.02
CA ASN A 406 -26.55 -4.75 -14.94
C ASN A 406 -25.38 -5.44 -14.22
N THR A 407 -25.52 -5.62 -12.92
CA THR A 407 -24.66 -6.50 -12.13
C THR A 407 -25.02 -7.97 -12.35
N ASN A 408 -24.19 -8.88 -11.85
CA ASN A 408 -24.60 -10.27 -11.65
C ASN A 408 -25.80 -10.35 -10.67
N VAL A 409 -26.51 -11.48 -10.70
CA VAL A 409 -27.54 -11.78 -9.70
C VAL A 409 -26.88 -12.01 -8.35
N VAL A 410 -27.41 -11.41 -7.28
CA VAL A 410 -26.98 -11.60 -5.90
C VAL A 410 -28.15 -12.08 -5.04
N THR A 411 -27.88 -12.99 -4.09
CA THR A 411 -28.88 -13.46 -3.13
C THR A 411 -28.33 -13.14 -1.72
N PRO A 412 -28.85 -12.09 -1.03
CA PRO A 412 -28.46 -11.78 0.33
C PRO A 412 -28.62 -12.99 1.26
N GLN A 413 -27.69 -13.14 2.20
CA GLN A 413 -27.67 -14.29 3.12
C GLN A 413 -27.38 -13.82 4.55
N ALA A 414 -27.94 -14.52 5.55
CA ALA A 414 -27.59 -14.24 6.93
C ALA A 414 -26.10 -14.54 7.19
N ALA A 415 -25.43 -13.64 7.88
CA ALA A 415 -24.07 -13.89 8.36
C ALA A 415 -24.06 -14.96 9.45
N TRP A 416 -22.92 -15.62 9.64
CA TRP A 416 -22.75 -16.61 10.69
C TRP A 416 -22.83 -16.00 12.08
N LYS A 417 -23.23 -16.79 13.08
CA LYS A 417 -23.30 -16.32 14.46
C LYS A 417 -21.91 -16.08 15.03
N ALA A 418 -21.60 -14.84 15.35
CA ALA A 418 -20.32 -14.44 15.92
C ALA A 418 -20.28 -14.62 17.45
N THR A 419 -19.12 -15.06 17.97
CA THR A 419 -18.79 -15.10 19.38
C THR A 419 -17.39 -14.52 19.58
N ILE A 420 -17.27 -13.43 20.32
CA ILE A 420 -15.99 -12.79 20.60
C ILE A 420 -15.27 -13.61 21.68
N ILE A 421 -14.02 -14.02 21.38
CA ILE A 421 -13.13 -14.72 22.32
C ILE A 421 -12.32 -13.70 23.12
N ASP A 422 -11.71 -12.71 22.46
CA ASP A 422 -11.00 -11.60 23.09
C ASP A 422 -11.44 -10.27 22.47
N ALA A 423 -12.10 -9.44 23.27
CA ALA A 423 -12.57 -8.12 22.87
C ALA A 423 -11.51 -7.02 23.06
N SER A 424 -10.45 -7.32 23.82
CA SER A 424 -9.40 -6.34 24.20
C SER A 424 -8.21 -6.35 23.28
N ALA A 425 -8.06 -7.37 22.43
CA ALA A 425 -6.95 -7.51 21.51
C ALA A 425 -7.16 -6.73 20.21
N ASP A 426 -6.04 -6.43 19.54
CA ASP A 426 -5.99 -6.18 18.10
C ASP A 426 -5.38 -7.42 17.44
N ALA A 427 -6.22 -8.46 17.25
CA ALA A 427 -5.80 -9.76 16.78
C ALA A 427 -5.51 -9.73 15.27
N LYS A 428 -4.24 -9.92 14.88
CA LYS A 428 -3.81 -9.95 13.48
C LYS A 428 -3.42 -11.35 13.02
N HIS A 429 -2.29 -11.87 13.47
CA HIS A 429 -1.82 -13.20 13.11
C HIS A 429 -2.39 -14.24 14.06
N LEU A 430 -2.75 -15.42 13.54
CA LEU A 430 -3.27 -16.51 14.36
C LEU A 430 -2.85 -17.88 13.82
N ALA A 431 -2.72 -18.83 14.73
CA ALA A 431 -2.48 -20.23 14.43
C ALA A 431 -3.34 -21.10 15.36
N THR A 432 -3.81 -22.23 14.85
CA THR A 432 -4.65 -23.19 15.60
C THR A 432 -3.98 -24.56 15.66
N ALA A 433 -4.12 -25.24 16.78
CA ALA A 433 -3.67 -26.63 16.94
C ALA A 433 -4.58 -27.40 17.90
N THR A 434 -4.41 -28.72 17.95
CA THR A 434 -5.01 -29.57 18.98
C THR A 434 -3.93 -29.96 19.99
N TYR A 435 -4.08 -29.54 21.24
CA TYR A 435 -3.15 -29.82 22.32
C TYR A 435 -3.86 -30.60 23.44
N GLY A 436 -3.36 -31.80 23.77
CA GLY A 436 -3.97 -32.66 24.75
C GLY A 436 -5.45 -33.00 24.43
N GLY A 437 -5.78 -33.16 23.16
CA GLY A 437 -7.14 -33.43 22.68
C GLY A 437 -8.09 -32.22 22.70
N LYS A 438 -7.60 -31.04 23.02
CA LYS A 438 -8.38 -29.78 23.04
C LYS A 438 -7.84 -28.78 22.01
N PRO A 439 -8.71 -28.01 21.34
CA PRO A 439 -8.28 -26.95 20.44
C PRO A 439 -7.69 -25.79 21.25
N VAL A 440 -6.61 -25.24 20.71
CA VAL A 440 -5.93 -24.05 21.23
C VAL A 440 -5.69 -23.05 20.09
N ILE A 441 -5.68 -21.78 20.43
CA ILE A 441 -5.51 -20.67 19.49
C ILE A 441 -4.37 -19.79 19.99
N ALA A 442 -3.27 -19.73 19.26
CA ALA A 442 -2.28 -18.69 19.45
C ALA A 442 -2.60 -17.52 18.51
N TYR A 443 -2.44 -16.30 18.98
CA TYR A 443 -2.66 -15.09 18.19
C TYR A 443 -1.82 -13.93 18.73
N THR A 444 -1.58 -12.95 17.86
CA THR A 444 -0.85 -11.73 18.22
C THR A 444 -1.81 -10.59 18.52
N ASP A 445 -1.45 -9.77 19.49
CA ASP A 445 -2.16 -8.54 19.85
C ASP A 445 -1.28 -7.35 19.47
N SER A 446 -1.48 -6.80 18.27
CA SER A 446 -0.63 -5.73 17.72
C SER A 446 -0.73 -4.40 18.48
N LYS A 447 -1.80 -4.21 19.28
CA LYS A 447 -1.94 -3.02 20.13
C LYS A 447 -0.99 -3.03 21.33
N LYS A 448 -0.60 -4.23 21.79
CA LYS A 448 0.26 -4.42 22.96
C LYS A 448 1.64 -4.98 22.62
N GLY A 449 1.82 -5.46 21.40
CA GLY A 449 3.02 -6.19 21.02
C GLY A 449 3.11 -7.59 21.63
N ASP A 450 1.97 -8.19 22.04
CA ASP A 450 1.94 -9.44 22.79
C ASP A 450 1.66 -10.66 21.91
N LEU A 451 2.30 -11.78 22.22
CA LEU A 451 1.85 -13.13 21.81
C LEU A 451 0.91 -13.69 22.87
N LYS A 452 -0.29 -14.09 22.48
CA LYS A 452 -1.34 -14.63 23.35
C LYS A 452 -1.75 -16.03 22.98
N LEU A 453 -2.23 -16.78 23.98
CA LEU A 453 -2.82 -18.12 23.82
C LEU A 453 -4.23 -18.14 24.44
N ALA A 454 -5.22 -18.53 23.64
CA ALA A 454 -6.56 -18.83 24.11
C ALA A 454 -6.75 -20.35 24.21
N THR A 455 -7.17 -20.82 25.37
CA THR A 455 -7.48 -22.22 25.68
C THR A 455 -8.91 -22.32 26.18
N GLN A 456 -9.60 -23.47 25.91
CA GLN A 456 -10.96 -23.64 26.35
C GLN A 456 -11.05 -24.65 27.49
N THR A 457 -11.72 -24.25 28.60
CA THR A 457 -12.01 -25.11 29.73
C THR A 457 -13.50 -24.98 30.10
N ALA A 458 -14.22 -26.08 30.14
CA ALA A 458 -15.68 -26.14 30.42
C ALA A 458 -16.48 -25.11 29.56
N GLY A 459 -16.15 -25.00 28.29
CA GLY A 459 -16.83 -24.10 27.36
C GLY A 459 -16.44 -22.62 27.45
N LYS A 460 -15.62 -22.23 28.42
CA LYS A 460 -15.14 -20.85 28.59
C LYS A 460 -13.71 -20.69 28.06
N TRP A 461 -13.45 -19.60 27.37
CA TRP A 461 -12.12 -19.23 26.89
C TRP A 461 -11.31 -18.57 28.01
N ARG A 462 -10.08 -19.03 28.18
CA ARG A 462 -9.07 -18.43 29.05
C ARG A 462 -7.93 -17.92 28.16
N ILE A 463 -7.54 -16.67 28.35
CA ILE A 463 -6.48 -16.01 27.60
C ILE A 463 -5.29 -15.83 28.51
N THR A 464 -4.10 -16.15 28.00
CA THR A 464 -2.82 -15.93 28.69
C THR A 464 -1.85 -15.28 27.73
N THR A 465 -1.07 -14.30 28.20
CA THR A 465 0.06 -13.76 27.43
C THR A 465 1.21 -14.75 27.52
N VAL A 466 1.70 -15.17 26.36
CA VAL A 466 2.83 -16.10 26.24
C VAL A 466 4.13 -15.33 26.30
N ASP A 467 4.28 -14.27 25.50
CA ASP A 467 5.47 -13.39 25.44
C ASP A 467 5.07 -11.95 25.09
N GLY A 468 6.02 -11.00 25.15
CA GLY A 468 5.83 -9.57 24.85
C GLY A 468 5.69 -8.68 26.11
N ASN A 469 5.49 -9.24 27.30
CA ASN A 469 5.17 -8.45 28.50
C ASN A 469 6.07 -8.73 29.73
N SER A 470 7.20 -9.41 29.57
CA SER A 470 8.10 -9.77 30.67
C SER A 470 9.48 -10.15 30.14
N THR A 471 10.53 -9.95 30.93
CA THR A 471 11.90 -10.40 30.65
C THR A 471 12.28 -11.68 31.42
N THR A 472 11.35 -12.26 32.18
CA THR A 472 11.65 -13.44 32.99
C THR A 472 11.65 -14.72 32.17
N SER A 473 12.56 -15.65 32.48
CA SER A 473 12.60 -17.00 31.91
C SER A 473 12.83 -17.05 30.38
N GLY A 474 13.51 -16.06 29.81
CA GLY A 474 13.79 -15.97 28.37
C GLY A 474 12.70 -15.29 27.52
N ARG A 475 11.73 -14.68 28.18
CA ARG A 475 10.71 -13.81 27.55
C ARG A 475 11.31 -12.45 27.20
N THR A 476 10.57 -11.66 26.43
CA THR A 476 10.97 -10.30 26.01
C THR A 476 9.85 -9.26 26.31
N LEU A 477 10.23 -8.00 26.35
CA LEU A 477 9.32 -6.85 26.32
C LEU A 477 9.18 -6.24 24.91
N ASN A 478 9.86 -6.83 23.94
CA ASN A 478 9.76 -6.38 22.55
C ASN A 478 8.36 -6.62 21.98
N ASP A 479 8.08 -5.97 20.87
CA ASP A 479 6.90 -6.27 20.06
C ASP A 479 7.07 -7.63 19.39
N VAL A 480 6.29 -8.62 19.83
CA VAL A 480 6.25 -9.98 19.28
C VAL A 480 4.95 -10.26 18.53
N SER A 481 4.33 -9.21 17.99
CA SER A 481 3.03 -9.31 17.30
C SER A 481 3.14 -9.64 15.80
N GLY A 482 4.30 -10.04 15.32
CA GLY A 482 4.51 -10.46 13.94
C GLY A 482 3.93 -11.84 13.61
N TYR A 483 4.52 -12.51 12.63
CA TYR A 483 4.03 -13.80 12.11
C TYR A 483 4.15 -14.92 13.14
N ILE A 484 3.17 -15.84 13.14
CA ILE A 484 3.17 -17.00 14.04
C ILE A 484 2.83 -18.29 13.32
N SER A 485 3.44 -19.38 13.77
CA SER A 485 3.01 -20.74 13.46
C SER A 485 3.00 -21.61 14.71
N MET A 486 2.20 -22.68 14.70
CA MET A 486 2.00 -23.53 15.86
C MET A 486 1.82 -24.98 15.45
N CYS A 487 2.50 -25.88 16.14
CA CYS A 487 2.37 -27.31 15.98
C CYS A 487 2.48 -28.03 17.33
N THR A 488 2.17 -29.33 17.36
CA THR A 488 2.18 -30.13 18.56
C THR A 488 3.00 -31.41 18.36
N SER A 489 3.63 -31.89 19.43
CA SER A 489 4.28 -33.20 19.45
C SER A 489 3.93 -33.96 20.73
N THR A 490 4.20 -35.26 20.73
CA THR A 490 4.12 -36.10 21.92
C THR A 490 5.38 -36.90 22.05
N ALA A 491 6.08 -36.77 23.16
CA ALA A 491 7.29 -37.52 23.47
C ALA A 491 7.21 -38.03 24.92
N ALA A 492 7.55 -39.31 25.16
CA ALA A 492 7.51 -39.92 26.47
C ALA A 492 6.17 -39.69 27.23
N LYS A 493 5.03 -39.76 26.52
CA LYS A 493 3.65 -39.50 27.04
C LYS A 493 3.40 -38.06 27.49
N VAL A 494 4.32 -37.12 27.20
CA VAL A 494 4.13 -35.68 27.41
C VAL A 494 3.75 -35.02 26.10
N ASN A 495 2.65 -34.24 26.12
CA ASN A 495 2.27 -33.42 25.00
C ASN A 495 3.05 -32.08 25.07
N TYR A 496 3.56 -31.67 23.94
CA TYR A 496 4.25 -30.38 23.78
C TYR A 496 3.47 -29.50 22.80
N LEU A 497 3.34 -28.23 23.14
CA LEU A 497 2.82 -27.19 22.25
C LEU A 497 4.00 -26.30 21.84
N HIS A 498 4.24 -26.21 20.55
CA HIS A 498 5.32 -25.42 19.96
C HIS A 498 4.73 -24.21 19.27
N ILE A 499 5.23 -23.01 19.60
CA ILE A 499 4.84 -21.75 18.96
C ILE A 499 6.10 -21.07 18.47
N PHE A 500 6.18 -20.82 17.17
CA PHE A 500 7.18 -19.98 16.55
C PHE A 500 6.55 -18.63 16.25
N TYR A 501 7.25 -17.55 16.55
CA TYR A 501 6.75 -16.17 16.42
C TYR A 501 7.93 -15.23 16.20
N THR A 502 7.62 -14.04 15.68
CA THR A 502 8.66 -13.10 15.29
C THR A 502 8.69 -11.90 16.23
N ASP A 503 9.91 -11.50 16.60
CA ASP A 503 10.25 -10.29 17.33
C ASP A 503 10.46 -9.17 16.28
N LEU A 504 9.57 -8.20 16.25
CA LEU A 504 9.59 -7.12 15.25
C LEU A 504 10.61 -6.03 15.55
N LYS A 505 11.19 -6.03 16.75
CA LYS A 505 12.22 -5.07 17.13
C LYS A 505 13.63 -5.58 16.82
N ASP A 506 13.91 -6.82 17.22
CA ASP A 506 15.24 -7.43 17.02
C ASP A 506 15.30 -8.21 15.70
N LEU A 507 14.16 -8.33 14.98
CA LEU A 507 13.97 -9.04 13.70
C LEU A 507 14.28 -10.54 13.78
N ASP A 508 14.07 -11.10 14.97
CA ASP A 508 14.41 -12.49 15.31
C ASP A 508 13.21 -13.43 15.10
N LEU A 509 13.53 -14.70 14.83
CA LEU A 509 12.60 -15.81 14.97
C LEU A 509 12.72 -16.41 16.38
N ARG A 510 11.65 -16.32 17.16
CA ARG A 510 11.57 -16.84 18.53
C ARG A 510 10.74 -18.12 18.60
N TYR A 511 10.98 -18.87 19.66
CA TYR A 511 10.30 -20.13 19.92
C TYR A 511 9.88 -20.23 21.39
N ALA A 512 8.60 -20.53 21.61
CA ALA A 512 8.04 -20.88 22.91
C ALA A 512 7.54 -22.32 22.90
N VAL A 513 7.89 -23.11 23.92
CA VAL A 513 7.39 -24.47 24.06
C VAL A 513 6.77 -24.69 25.44
N PHE A 514 5.56 -25.27 25.44
CA PHE A 514 4.81 -25.64 26.63
C PHE A 514 4.72 -27.16 26.78
N ASN A 515 5.09 -27.68 27.95
CA ASN A 515 5.09 -29.13 28.24
C ASN A 515 3.91 -29.58 29.13
N GLY A 516 2.87 -28.76 29.25
CA GLY A 516 1.73 -28.98 30.13
C GLY A 516 1.89 -28.43 31.56
N LYS A 517 3.13 -28.02 31.94
CA LYS A 517 3.44 -27.47 33.27
C LYS A 517 4.11 -26.11 33.19
N SER A 518 5.10 -25.96 32.31
CA SER A 518 5.92 -24.76 32.20
C SER A 518 6.23 -24.41 30.73
N TRP A 519 6.50 -23.14 30.49
CA TRP A 519 7.01 -22.63 29.24
C TRP A 519 8.53 -22.55 29.25
N ARG A 520 9.17 -22.74 28.10
CA ARG A 520 10.56 -22.40 27.80
C ARG A 520 10.60 -21.56 26.55
N TYR A 521 11.56 -20.63 26.47
CA TYR A 521 11.70 -19.67 25.41
C TYR A 521 13.11 -19.68 24.87
N GLU A 522 13.27 -19.54 23.56
CA GLU A 522 14.57 -19.52 22.86
C GLU A 522 14.46 -18.57 21.66
N VAL A 523 15.57 -17.92 21.28
CA VAL A 523 15.74 -17.35 19.95
C VAL A 523 16.22 -18.48 19.04
N VAL A 524 15.53 -18.70 17.93
CA VAL A 524 15.90 -19.72 16.95
C VAL A 524 16.97 -19.18 16.01
N ASP A 525 16.72 -18.02 15.42
CA ASP A 525 17.62 -17.37 14.46
C ASP A 525 17.38 -15.84 14.47
N GLY A 526 18.31 -15.08 13.87
CA GLY A 526 18.30 -13.60 13.80
C GLY A 526 19.40 -12.97 14.66
N ASP A 527 19.78 -13.57 15.79
CA ASP A 527 20.75 -13.07 16.77
C ASP A 527 22.17 -13.68 16.62
N GLY A 528 22.45 -14.32 15.50
CA GLY A 528 23.73 -14.94 15.19
C GLY A 528 24.78 -13.96 14.66
N PRO A 529 25.97 -14.46 14.30
CA PRO A 529 26.98 -13.63 13.65
C PRO A 529 26.54 -13.24 12.23
N LYS A 530 26.98 -12.07 11.75
CA LYS A 530 26.80 -11.68 10.34
C LYS A 530 27.57 -12.65 9.44
N ILE A 531 26.83 -13.26 8.49
CA ILE A 531 27.41 -14.15 7.48
C ILE A 531 27.20 -13.47 6.13
N GLN A 532 28.29 -13.26 5.36
CA GLN A 532 28.23 -12.61 4.05
C GLN A 532 27.78 -13.56 2.94
N ASP A 533 28.15 -14.84 3.05
CA ASP A 533 27.80 -15.87 2.08
C ASP A 533 27.32 -17.15 2.79
N TYR A 534 26.14 -17.64 2.43
CA TYR A 534 25.65 -18.94 2.90
C TYR A 534 26.24 -20.06 2.04
N LYS A 535 26.89 -21.01 2.73
CA LYS A 535 27.20 -22.32 2.14
C LYS A 535 26.23 -23.35 2.68
N GLU A 536 25.69 -24.15 1.81
CA GLU A 536 24.61 -25.09 2.11
C GLU A 536 24.95 -26.08 3.26
N THR A 537 26.21 -26.50 3.37
CA THR A 537 26.66 -27.47 4.36
C THR A 537 27.07 -26.90 5.72
N ASP A 538 27.33 -25.58 5.79
CA ASP A 538 27.93 -24.96 6.98
C ASP A 538 27.02 -23.89 7.60
N ARG A 539 25.72 -23.92 7.29
CA ARG A 539 24.81 -22.92 7.78
C ARG A 539 24.66 -22.97 9.30
N VAL A 540 24.85 -21.82 9.92
CA VAL A 540 24.66 -21.56 11.36
C VAL A 540 23.62 -20.44 11.53
N ARG A 541 23.34 -20.08 12.77
CA ARG A 541 22.51 -18.90 13.09
C ARG A 541 23.00 -17.65 12.37
N THR A 542 22.09 -16.81 11.93
CA THR A 542 22.37 -15.57 11.20
C THR A 542 21.98 -14.34 12.00
N ALA A 543 22.50 -13.17 11.61
CA ALA A 543 22.04 -11.86 12.07
C ALA A 543 21.11 -11.17 11.03
N SER A 544 20.55 -11.94 10.10
CA SER A 544 19.61 -11.43 9.09
C SER A 544 18.23 -11.20 9.70
N ASP A 545 17.43 -10.38 9.02
CA ASP A 545 15.99 -10.26 9.31
C ASP A 545 15.28 -11.56 8.94
N VAL A 546 14.77 -12.27 9.96
CA VAL A 546 14.02 -13.53 9.82
C VAL A 546 12.60 -13.40 10.39
N SER A 547 12.08 -12.19 10.43
CA SER A 547 10.79 -11.85 11.07
C SER A 547 9.57 -11.93 10.16
N VAL A 548 9.72 -12.19 8.85
CA VAL A 548 8.66 -11.96 7.86
C VAL A 548 7.65 -13.10 7.75
N SER A 549 8.06 -14.37 7.80
CA SER A 549 7.14 -15.50 7.62
C SER A 549 7.71 -16.77 8.25
N ASN A 550 6.85 -17.62 8.81
CA ASN A 550 7.29 -18.91 9.35
C ASN A 550 6.19 -19.98 9.29
N ALA A 551 6.62 -21.26 9.26
CA ALA A 551 5.75 -22.43 9.26
C ALA A 551 6.35 -23.57 10.11
N CYS A 552 5.55 -24.12 11.04
CA CYS A 552 5.96 -25.17 11.98
C CYS A 552 5.52 -26.55 11.51
N ALA A 553 6.41 -27.52 11.61
CA ALA A 553 6.11 -28.92 11.36
C ALA A 553 6.78 -29.84 12.39
N VAL A 554 6.24 -31.05 12.53
CA VAL A 554 6.84 -32.10 13.39
C VAL A 554 6.81 -33.43 12.65
N ASN A 555 7.93 -34.12 12.59
CA ASN A 555 8.01 -35.51 12.12
C ASN A 555 8.95 -36.34 13.02
N ALA A 556 9.36 -37.51 12.59
CA ALA A 556 10.27 -38.37 13.36
C ALA A 556 11.66 -37.73 13.63
N ALA A 557 12.09 -36.80 12.82
CA ALA A 557 13.33 -36.05 13.03
C ALA A 557 13.24 -34.98 14.12
N GLY A 558 12.01 -34.65 14.57
CA GLY A 558 11.78 -33.64 15.61
C GLY A 558 10.91 -32.49 15.15
N VAL A 559 10.99 -31.42 15.93
CA VAL A 559 10.30 -30.14 15.63
C VAL A 559 11.14 -29.38 14.60
N GLN A 560 10.47 -28.87 13.58
CA GLN A 560 11.08 -28.11 12.49
C GLN A 560 10.29 -26.82 12.28
N VAL A 561 11.02 -25.78 11.90
CA VAL A 561 10.44 -24.50 11.48
C VAL A 561 11.09 -24.07 10.16
N PHE A 562 10.26 -23.59 9.26
CA PHE A 562 10.67 -22.99 8.00
C PHE A 562 10.35 -21.51 8.09
N TYR A 563 11.23 -20.65 7.60
CA TYR A 563 11.12 -19.21 7.74
C TYR A 563 11.90 -18.51 6.62
N ARG A 564 11.55 -17.25 6.38
CA ARG A 564 12.19 -16.44 5.36
C ARG A 564 13.33 -15.62 5.96
N ASP A 565 14.45 -15.59 5.27
CA ASP A 565 15.51 -14.59 5.42
C ASP A 565 15.22 -13.44 4.44
N GLU A 566 14.77 -12.30 4.97
CA GLU A 566 14.41 -11.14 4.15
C GLU A 566 15.62 -10.51 3.47
N SER A 567 16.78 -10.56 4.11
CA SER A 567 18.01 -9.98 3.58
C SER A 567 18.54 -10.71 2.34
N GLN A 568 18.27 -12.02 2.25
CA GLN A 568 18.75 -12.89 1.16
C GLN A 568 17.61 -13.33 0.21
N GLY A 569 16.35 -13.14 0.60
CA GLY A 569 15.20 -13.58 -0.19
C GLY A 569 15.04 -15.11 -0.27
N ILE A 570 15.48 -15.85 0.75
CA ILE A 570 15.52 -17.31 0.76
C ILE A 570 14.65 -17.92 1.85
N VAL A 571 14.20 -19.16 1.64
CA VAL A 571 13.53 -19.96 2.68
C VAL A 571 14.58 -20.78 3.40
N LEU A 572 14.64 -20.59 4.71
CA LEU A 572 15.50 -21.30 5.65
C LEU A 572 14.72 -22.36 6.42
N GLY A 573 15.42 -23.32 6.97
CA GLY A 573 14.90 -24.33 7.87
C GLY A 573 15.74 -24.48 9.12
N ALA A 574 15.10 -24.75 10.26
CA ALA A 574 15.77 -25.15 11.49
C ALA A 574 15.09 -26.39 12.09
N VAL A 575 15.91 -27.40 12.44
CA VAL A 575 15.47 -28.68 13.03
C VAL A 575 15.97 -28.75 14.45
N LYS A 576 15.07 -28.98 15.42
CA LYS A 576 15.42 -29.14 16.83
C LYS A 576 16.02 -30.54 17.08
N SER A 577 17.26 -30.61 17.54
CA SER A 577 17.94 -31.82 17.93
C SER A 577 18.41 -31.72 19.39
N GLY A 578 17.65 -32.32 20.31
CA GLY A 578 17.90 -32.16 21.74
C GLY A 578 17.79 -30.71 22.21
N SER A 579 18.87 -30.12 22.68
CA SER A 579 18.94 -28.70 23.12
C SER A 579 19.40 -27.75 22.04
N THR A 580 19.83 -28.21 20.88
CA THR A 580 20.40 -27.39 19.79
C THR A 580 19.49 -27.32 18.56
N TRP A 581 19.75 -26.34 17.70
CA TRP A 581 19.16 -26.20 16.40
C TRP A 581 20.18 -26.52 15.31
N ARG A 582 19.77 -27.24 14.27
CA ARG A 582 20.52 -27.44 13.05
C ARG A 582 19.82 -26.66 11.93
N TYR A 583 20.57 -25.87 11.17
CA TYR A 583 20.07 -24.97 10.17
C TYR A 583 20.31 -25.50 8.75
N GLU A 584 19.49 -25.06 7.81
CA GLU A 584 19.57 -25.42 6.40
C GLU A 584 18.99 -24.29 5.52
N ILE A 585 19.39 -24.28 4.23
CA ILE A 585 18.69 -23.53 3.19
C ILE A 585 17.72 -24.48 2.52
N VAL A 586 16.44 -24.11 2.45
CA VAL A 586 15.41 -24.92 1.82
C VAL A 586 15.30 -24.58 0.33
N ASP A 587 15.13 -23.29 -0.01
CA ASP A 587 14.99 -22.84 -1.41
C ASP A 587 15.38 -21.36 -1.54
N GLY A 588 15.63 -20.89 -2.77
CA GLY A 588 15.94 -19.50 -3.09
C GLY A 588 17.40 -19.24 -3.47
N ASP A 589 18.29 -20.20 -3.29
CA ASP A 589 19.76 -20.05 -3.43
C ASP A 589 20.35 -20.63 -4.74
N LYS A 590 19.63 -21.52 -5.42
CA LYS A 590 20.10 -22.17 -6.66
C LYS A 590 18.95 -22.62 -7.55
N ASP A 591 19.17 -22.75 -8.84
CA ASP A 591 18.21 -23.20 -9.86
C ASP A 591 18.38 -24.67 -10.29
N THR A 592 19.05 -25.47 -9.47
CA THR A 592 19.25 -26.90 -9.66
C THR A 592 18.28 -27.72 -8.80
N GLU A 593 18.04 -28.99 -9.14
CA GLU A 593 17.20 -29.92 -8.36
C GLU A 593 15.74 -29.44 -8.17
N ASN A 594 15.19 -28.69 -9.13
CA ASN A 594 13.89 -28.01 -9.08
C ASN A 594 13.78 -26.94 -7.96
N ARG A 595 14.87 -26.44 -7.46
CA ARG A 595 14.94 -25.24 -6.62
C ARG A 595 14.90 -23.97 -7.48
N THR A 596 14.92 -22.81 -6.89
CA THR A 596 14.91 -21.52 -7.60
C THR A 596 15.93 -20.55 -7.02
N THR A 597 16.37 -19.58 -7.82
CA THR A 597 17.09 -18.38 -7.36
C THR A 597 16.15 -17.18 -7.21
N GLY A 598 14.84 -17.39 -7.35
CA GLY A 598 13.84 -16.34 -7.12
C GLY A 598 13.75 -15.95 -5.64
N ASP A 599 13.14 -14.83 -5.40
CA ASP A 599 12.84 -14.32 -4.06
C ASP A 599 11.64 -15.10 -3.47
N VAL A 600 11.84 -15.87 -2.40
CA VAL A 600 10.90 -16.90 -1.95
C VAL A 600 10.42 -16.73 -0.52
N GLY A 601 9.19 -17.20 -0.21
CA GLY A 601 8.72 -17.44 1.15
C GLY A 601 8.09 -16.24 1.84
N PHE A 602 7.53 -15.27 1.13
CA PHE A 602 6.74 -14.19 1.74
C PHE A 602 5.51 -14.73 2.49
N HIS A 603 4.90 -15.79 1.93
CA HIS A 603 3.83 -16.54 2.56
C HIS A 603 4.19 -18.01 2.57
N MET A 604 4.06 -18.66 3.72
CA MET A 604 4.31 -20.10 3.81
C MET A 604 3.39 -20.79 4.81
N LYS A 605 3.05 -22.04 4.51
CA LYS A 605 2.30 -22.93 5.40
C LYS A 605 2.84 -24.33 5.30
N SER A 606 2.78 -25.07 6.40
CA SER A 606 3.19 -26.48 6.44
C SER A 606 2.17 -27.36 7.15
N ILE A 607 2.16 -28.62 6.76
CA ILE A 607 1.43 -29.69 7.46
C ILE A 607 2.32 -30.95 7.47
N THR A 608 2.07 -31.82 8.43
CA THR A 608 2.66 -33.16 8.46
C THR A 608 1.58 -34.21 8.22
N VAL A 609 1.81 -35.11 7.26
CA VAL A 609 0.96 -36.24 6.95
C VAL A 609 1.74 -37.52 7.11
N GLY A 610 1.39 -38.35 8.11
CA GLY A 610 2.23 -39.46 8.55
C GLY A 610 3.58 -38.93 9.07
N ASN A 611 4.67 -39.28 8.37
CA ASN A 611 6.00 -38.77 8.67
C ASN A 611 6.51 -37.73 7.65
N ARG A 612 5.73 -37.45 6.60
CA ARG A 612 6.11 -36.50 5.54
C ARG A 612 5.65 -35.09 5.87
N ILE A 613 6.59 -34.17 5.84
CA ILE A 613 6.31 -32.73 5.90
C ILE A 613 5.98 -32.25 4.48
N HIS A 614 4.97 -31.40 4.39
CA HIS A 614 4.54 -30.72 3.18
C HIS A 614 4.59 -29.23 3.47
N LEU A 615 5.36 -28.48 2.68
CA LEU A 615 5.55 -27.05 2.77
C LEU A 615 5.06 -26.41 1.47
N ILE A 616 4.24 -25.40 1.56
CA ILE A 616 3.84 -24.54 0.43
C ILE A 616 4.30 -23.12 0.70
N TYR A 617 4.79 -22.45 -0.34
CA TYR A 617 5.27 -21.06 -0.29
C TYR A 617 5.18 -20.41 -1.67
N ASP A 618 5.30 -19.09 -1.68
CA ASP A 618 5.36 -18.29 -2.90
C ASP A 618 6.81 -18.02 -3.33
N SER A 619 6.97 -17.66 -4.60
CA SER A 619 8.24 -17.24 -5.18
C SER A 619 8.01 -16.10 -6.17
N VAL A 620 8.87 -15.11 -6.14
CA VAL A 620 8.91 -14.01 -7.09
C VAL A 620 10.15 -14.18 -7.96
N ASN A 621 9.94 -14.41 -9.26
CA ASN A 621 11.01 -14.80 -10.19
C ASN A 621 11.25 -13.81 -11.33
N GLY A 622 10.48 -12.74 -11.40
CA GLY A 622 10.63 -11.73 -12.44
C GLY A 622 10.24 -10.35 -11.95
N PHE A 623 11.03 -9.37 -12.38
CA PHE A 623 10.78 -7.97 -12.11
C PHE A 623 10.91 -7.16 -13.40
N ASP A 624 10.14 -6.09 -13.55
CA ASP A 624 10.37 -5.09 -14.60
C ASP A 624 11.48 -4.09 -14.20
N LEU A 625 11.72 -3.11 -15.05
CA LEU A 625 12.75 -2.08 -14.81
C LEU A 625 12.47 -1.25 -13.55
N ASP A 626 11.19 -1.15 -13.16
CA ASP A 626 10.74 -0.41 -11.98
C ASP A 626 10.64 -1.32 -10.73
N LYS A 627 11.23 -2.52 -10.78
CA LYS A 627 11.21 -3.55 -9.72
C LYS A 627 9.79 -4.04 -9.34
N ASN A 628 8.79 -3.87 -10.22
CA ASN A 628 7.49 -4.48 -10.01
C ASN A 628 7.55 -5.97 -10.37
N VAL A 629 6.81 -6.78 -9.61
CA VAL A 629 6.73 -8.22 -9.85
C VAL A 629 6.02 -8.52 -11.16
N THR A 630 6.71 -9.16 -12.09
CA THR A 630 6.17 -9.58 -13.38
C THR A 630 5.90 -11.07 -13.45
N ARG A 631 6.51 -11.85 -12.56
CA ARG A 631 6.34 -13.28 -12.49
C ARG A 631 6.37 -13.78 -11.05
N GLY A 632 5.31 -14.44 -10.62
CA GLY A 632 5.21 -15.10 -9.32
C GLY A 632 4.73 -16.53 -9.47
N GLU A 633 5.22 -17.41 -8.62
CA GLU A 633 4.96 -18.84 -8.64
C GLU A 633 4.48 -19.32 -7.27
N VAL A 634 3.70 -20.40 -7.27
CA VAL A 634 3.42 -21.18 -6.06
C VAL A 634 4.28 -22.43 -6.07
N ARG A 635 5.11 -22.54 -5.06
CA ARG A 635 6.06 -23.62 -4.89
C ARG A 635 5.63 -24.57 -3.76
N TYR A 636 6.08 -25.78 -3.86
CA TYR A 636 5.83 -26.83 -2.89
C TYR A 636 7.08 -27.64 -2.69
N ALA A 637 7.38 -27.93 -1.43
CA ALA A 637 8.46 -28.82 -1.04
C ALA A 637 7.97 -29.89 -0.06
N SER A 638 8.51 -31.10 -0.12
CA SER A 638 8.18 -32.15 0.85
C SER A 638 9.37 -33.04 1.17
N ARG A 639 9.42 -33.51 2.42
CA ARG A 639 10.42 -34.52 2.87
C ARG A 639 9.90 -35.41 3.98
N SER A 640 10.47 -36.59 4.16
CA SER A 640 10.14 -37.54 5.23
C SER A 640 11.19 -37.60 6.36
N SER A 641 12.32 -36.92 6.17
CA SER A 641 13.41 -36.85 7.15
C SER A 641 13.60 -35.45 7.71
N GLY A 642 14.71 -35.20 8.36
CA GLY A 642 15.21 -33.88 8.70
C GLY A 642 16.53 -33.56 7.98
N LEU A 643 16.83 -34.24 6.87
CA LEU A 643 18.05 -34.04 6.08
C LEU A 643 17.77 -33.14 4.88
N VAL A 644 18.75 -32.31 4.53
CA VAL A 644 18.65 -31.36 3.41
C VAL A 644 18.42 -32.05 2.08
N GLU A 645 19.07 -33.19 1.87
CA GLU A 645 19.09 -33.96 0.61
C GLU A 645 17.73 -34.63 0.30
N ASP A 646 16.82 -34.71 1.29
CA ASP A 646 15.55 -35.42 1.14
C ASP A 646 14.39 -34.52 0.66
N TRP A 647 14.66 -33.25 0.35
CA TRP A 647 13.65 -32.36 -0.19
C TRP A 647 13.28 -32.72 -1.64
N ILE A 648 11.98 -32.79 -1.90
CA ILE A 648 11.38 -32.92 -3.22
C ILE A 648 10.62 -31.64 -3.52
N PHE A 649 11.01 -30.93 -4.57
CA PHE A 649 10.44 -29.65 -4.98
C PHE A 649 9.53 -29.80 -6.20
N GLN A 650 8.50 -28.97 -6.24
CA GLN A 650 7.53 -28.87 -7.35
C GLN A 650 6.97 -27.45 -7.43
N THR A 651 6.89 -26.88 -8.64
CA THR A 651 6.08 -25.70 -8.90
C THR A 651 4.62 -26.12 -9.12
N LEU A 652 3.71 -25.58 -8.32
CA LEU A 652 2.28 -25.87 -8.41
C LEU A 652 1.56 -25.03 -9.44
N ASP A 653 1.96 -23.77 -9.58
CA ASP A 653 1.37 -22.81 -10.51
C ASP A 653 2.40 -21.75 -10.92
N THR A 654 2.43 -21.49 -12.24
CA THR A 654 3.17 -20.38 -12.84
C THR A 654 2.28 -19.81 -13.93
N PRO A 655 1.65 -18.64 -13.74
CA PRO A 655 0.86 -18.01 -14.78
C PRO A 655 1.70 -17.73 -16.03
N SER A 656 1.16 -18.05 -17.21
CA SER A 656 1.86 -17.95 -18.49
C SER A 656 1.50 -16.70 -19.30
N ASP A 657 0.63 -15.84 -18.77
CA ASP A 657 0.13 -14.64 -19.47
C ASP A 657 1.07 -13.43 -19.40
N GLY A 658 2.18 -13.52 -18.66
CA GLY A 658 3.16 -12.44 -18.49
C GLY A 658 2.72 -11.26 -17.64
N VAL A 659 1.48 -11.27 -17.11
CA VAL A 659 0.89 -10.18 -16.33
C VAL A 659 0.25 -10.66 -15.03
N SER A 660 0.00 -11.94 -14.88
CA SER A 660 -0.55 -12.53 -13.66
C SER A 660 0.54 -13.07 -12.76
N VAL A 661 0.33 -12.92 -11.44
CA VAL A 661 1.21 -13.40 -10.39
C VAL A 661 0.42 -14.36 -9.51
N ALA A 662 0.98 -15.54 -9.21
CA ALA A 662 0.40 -16.52 -8.30
C ALA A 662 1.11 -16.47 -6.93
N GLY A 663 0.39 -16.80 -5.86
CA GLY A 663 0.97 -16.96 -4.53
C GLY A 663 0.80 -15.79 -3.56
N TYR A 664 -0.08 -14.84 -3.82
CA TYR A 664 -0.32 -13.71 -2.90
C TYR A 664 -0.74 -14.08 -1.47
N ASP A 665 -1.19 -15.28 -1.26
CA ASP A 665 -1.34 -15.97 0.00
C ASP A 665 -1.51 -17.46 -0.32
N VAL A 666 -1.11 -18.32 0.60
CA VAL A 666 -1.12 -19.76 0.40
C VAL A 666 -1.73 -20.48 1.60
N SER A 667 -2.39 -21.61 1.34
CA SER A 667 -2.89 -22.49 2.38
C SER A 667 -2.78 -23.96 1.96
N ILE A 668 -2.64 -24.86 2.93
CA ILE A 668 -2.46 -26.30 2.70
C ILE A 668 -3.26 -27.10 3.71
N PHE A 669 -3.81 -28.23 3.28
CA PHE A 669 -4.63 -29.09 4.11
C PHE A 669 -4.51 -30.56 3.70
N ASN A 670 -4.53 -31.46 4.68
CA ASN A 670 -4.61 -32.91 4.42
C ASN A 670 -6.07 -33.35 4.30
N SER A 671 -6.49 -33.67 3.08
CA SER A 671 -7.84 -34.16 2.79
C SER A 671 -7.88 -35.67 2.55
N VAL A 672 -9.08 -36.23 2.52
CA VAL A 672 -9.30 -37.64 2.12
C VAL A 672 -8.84 -37.92 0.68
N ARG A 673 -8.64 -36.90 -0.15
CA ARG A 673 -8.15 -36.99 -1.55
C ARG A 673 -6.65 -36.75 -1.68
N GLY A 674 -5.94 -36.59 -0.57
CA GLY A 674 -4.54 -36.21 -0.52
C GLY A 674 -4.33 -34.75 -0.08
N VAL A 675 -3.10 -34.30 -0.14
CA VAL A 675 -2.73 -32.93 0.23
C VAL A 675 -3.26 -31.95 -0.80
N ILE A 676 -4.01 -30.95 -0.32
CA ILE A 676 -4.60 -29.89 -1.15
C ILE A 676 -3.95 -28.57 -0.80
N ALA A 677 -3.55 -27.85 -1.82
CA ALA A 677 -3.06 -26.47 -1.76
C ALA A 677 -4.11 -25.48 -2.27
N ALA A 678 -4.14 -24.28 -1.73
CA ALA A 678 -4.94 -23.15 -2.19
C ALA A 678 -4.08 -21.89 -2.24
N TRP A 679 -4.34 -21.01 -3.22
CA TRP A 679 -3.63 -19.74 -3.37
C TRP A 679 -4.45 -18.75 -4.18
N TYR A 680 -4.09 -17.46 -4.06
CA TYR A 680 -4.60 -16.41 -4.93
C TYR A 680 -3.70 -16.21 -6.15
N THR A 681 -4.33 -15.90 -7.28
CA THR A 681 -3.68 -15.43 -8.51
C THR A 681 -4.34 -14.14 -8.92
N GLY A 682 -3.57 -13.16 -9.36
CA GLY A 682 -4.09 -11.86 -9.78
C GLY A 682 -3.17 -11.12 -10.71
N SER A 683 -3.69 -10.05 -11.30
CA SER A 683 -2.92 -9.07 -12.08
C SER A 683 -2.68 -7.82 -11.24
N GLY A 684 -1.57 -7.15 -11.49
CA GLY A 684 -1.21 -5.89 -10.82
C GLY A 684 0.21 -5.95 -10.29
N LEU A 685 1.01 -5.04 -10.80
CA LEU A 685 2.46 -5.03 -10.57
C LEU A 685 2.81 -4.34 -9.26
N THR A 686 2.06 -3.32 -8.84
CA THR A 686 2.34 -2.52 -7.65
C THR A 686 1.44 -2.86 -6.45
N TYR A 687 0.28 -3.45 -6.73
CA TYR A 687 -0.64 -3.92 -5.68
C TYR A 687 -1.33 -5.17 -6.17
N PRO A 688 -1.16 -6.31 -5.48
CA PRO A 688 -1.85 -7.53 -5.87
C PRO A 688 -3.35 -7.31 -5.83
N ASN A 689 -3.96 -7.42 -6.98
CA ASN A 689 -5.41 -7.45 -7.12
C ASN A 689 -5.81 -8.91 -7.36
N PRO A 690 -5.86 -9.75 -6.31
CA PRO A 690 -6.15 -11.15 -6.47
C PRO A 690 -7.55 -11.29 -7.05
N ASN A 691 -7.62 -11.79 -8.28
CA ASN A 691 -8.87 -11.94 -9.02
C ASN A 691 -9.32 -13.38 -9.15
N GLN A 692 -8.49 -14.34 -8.75
CA GLN A 692 -8.77 -15.77 -8.81
C GLN A 692 -8.34 -16.47 -7.52
N LEU A 693 -9.21 -17.36 -7.02
CA LEU A 693 -8.87 -18.36 -6.04
C LEU A 693 -8.62 -19.69 -6.78
N ARG A 694 -7.44 -20.27 -6.61
CA ARG A 694 -7.07 -21.55 -7.21
C ARG A 694 -6.83 -22.60 -6.14
N THR A 695 -7.12 -23.86 -6.45
CA THR A 695 -6.76 -25.01 -5.61
C THR A 695 -6.22 -26.15 -6.47
N LYS A 696 -5.37 -26.98 -5.87
CA LYS A 696 -4.79 -28.17 -6.50
C LYS A 696 -4.59 -29.26 -5.46
N VAL A 697 -4.95 -30.49 -5.80
CA VAL A 697 -4.37 -31.66 -5.13
C VAL A 697 -2.93 -31.73 -5.59
N VAL A 698 -1.98 -31.73 -4.67
CA VAL A 698 -0.54 -31.56 -5.00
C VAL A 698 -0.04 -32.54 -6.05
N THR A 699 -0.58 -33.77 -6.04
CA THR A 699 -0.23 -34.82 -7.02
C THR A 699 -0.98 -34.73 -8.35
N ALA A 700 -1.94 -33.79 -8.50
CA ALA A 700 -2.70 -33.63 -9.74
C ALA A 700 -1.91 -32.82 -10.78
N SER A 701 -2.16 -33.09 -12.06
CA SER A 701 -1.51 -32.38 -13.18
C SER A 701 -2.03 -30.96 -13.40
N SER A 702 -3.26 -30.65 -12.98
CA SER A 702 -3.89 -29.34 -13.20
C SER A 702 -4.48 -28.75 -11.92
N SER A 703 -4.51 -27.41 -11.86
CA SER A 703 -5.24 -26.65 -10.83
C SER A 703 -6.69 -26.42 -11.22
N THR A 704 -7.54 -26.17 -10.24
CA THR A 704 -8.94 -25.77 -10.45
C THR A 704 -9.14 -24.33 -9.99
N THR A 705 -9.61 -23.48 -10.89
CA THR A 705 -10.03 -22.11 -10.55
C THR A 705 -11.41 -22.15 -9.93
N PHE A 706 -11.55 -21.64 -8.70
CA PHE A 706 -12.80 -21.68 -7.94
C PHE A 706 -13.67 -20.45 -8.14
N ALA A 707 -13.08 -19.30 -8.22
CA ALA A 707 -13.81 -18.06 -8.38
C ALA A 707 -12.96 -17.05 -9.13
N SER A 708 -13.59 -16.22 -9.96
CA SER A 708 -13.01 -15.03 -10.53
C SER A 708 -13.66 -13.80 -9.88
N GLY A 709 -12.88 -12.83 -9.52
CA GLY A 709 -13.35 -11.61 -8.89
C GLY A 709 -12.33 -11.01 -7.93
N ASN A 710 -12.57 -9.82 -7.39
CA ASN A 710 -11.68 -9.24 -6.38
C ASN A 710 -11.78 -10.06 -5.09
N PHE A 711 -10.85 -10.97 -4.87
CA PHE A 711 -10.71 -11.77 -3.68
C PHE A 711 -9.51 -11.30 -2.89
N GLY A 712 -9.65 -11.37 -1.59
CA GLY A 712 -8.57 -11.09 -0.68
C GLY A 712 -8.43 -9.62 -0.33
N ILE A 713 -8.04 -9.42 0.90
CA ILE A 713 -7.36 -8.21 1.32
C ILE A 713 -5.88 -8.54 1.13
N PRO A 714 -5.05 -7.66 0.58
CA PRO A 714 -3.61 -7.87 0.61
C PRO A 714 -3.19 -8.32 2.00
N ASN A 715 -2.49 -9.44 2.09
CA ASN A 715 -1.97 -10.03 3.32
C ASN A 715 -3.02 -10.64 4.30
N SER A 716 -4.26 -10.90 3.88
CA SER A 716 -5.18 -11.71 4.71
C SER A 716 -4.90 -13.20 4.48
N SER A 717 -4.58 -13.94 5.54
CA SER A 717 -4.31 -15.36 5.37
C SER A 717 -5.61 -16.15 5.10
N MET A 718 -5.60 -16.92 4.01
CA MET A 718 -6.66 -17.85 3.70
C MET A 718 -6.52 -19.14 4.55
N ALA A 719 -7.62 -19.84 4.75
CA ALA A 719 -7.61 -21.16 5.38
C ALA A 719 -8.44 -22.14 4.57
N ILE A 720 -7.83 -23.27 4.16
CA ILE A 720 -8.50 -24.35 3.44
C ILE A 720 -8.80 -25.51 4.37
N ASP A 721 -9.93 -26.21 4.10
CA ASP A 721 -10.23 -27.53 4.63
C ASP A 721 -10.87 -28.44 3.56
N ASP A 722 -11.38 -29.60 3.95
CA ASP A 722 -12.04 -30.54 3.02
C ASP A 722 -13.23 -29.95 2.27
N ARG A 723 -13.96 -29.00 2.87
CA ARG A 723 -15.26 -28.51 2.38
C ARG A 723 -15.12 -27.18 1.67
N SER A 724 -14.24 -26.31 2.15
CA SER A 724 -14.23 -24.93 1.71
C SER A 724 -12.91 -24.20 1.99
N VAL A 725 -12.82 -22.99 1.48
CA VAL A 725 -11.74 -22.05 1.75
C VAL A 725 -12.33 -20.81 2.41
N LEU A 726 -11.78 -20.39 3.54
CA LEU A 726 -11.99 -19.04 4.09
C LEU A 726 -11.15 -18.07 3.29
N ILE A 727 -11.75 -16.97 2.92
CA ILE A 727 -11.09 -15.90 2.14
C ILE A 727 -11.49 -14.52 2.67
N GLY A 728 -10.64 -13.54 2.45
CA GLY A 728 -11.09 -12.16 2.43
C GLY A 728 -11.97 -11.93 1.19
N CYS A 729 -13.14 -11.38 1.37
CA CYS A 729 -14.00 -10.92 0.29
C CYS A 729 -14.39 -9.47 0.59
N GLU A 730 -13.70 -8.54 -0.05
CA GLU A 730 -13.94 -7.12 0.10
C GLU A 730 -13.94 -6.64 1.55
N LEU A 731 -12.81 -6.83 2.21
CA LEU A 731 -12.61 -6.48 3.61
C LEU A 731 -13.46 -7.30 4.61
N ARG A 732 -14.17 -8.35 4.18
CA ARG A 732 -14.98 -9.22 5.05
C ARG A 732 -14.51 -10.66 4.98
N LEU A 733 -14.92 -11.47 5.91
CA LEU A 733 -14.67 -12.91 5.88
C LEU A 733 -15.79 -13.64 5.15
N CYS A 734 -15.43 -14.40 4.13
CA CYS A 734 -16.32 -15.27 3.38
C CYS A 734 -15.83 -16.73 3.38
N GLU A 735 -16.74 -17.64 3.12
CA GLU A 735 -16.47 -19.03 2.81
C GLU A 735 -16.76 -19.30 1.33
N VAL A 736 -15.81 -19.92 0.63
CA VAL A 736 -16.02 -20.47 -0.71
C VAL A 736 -16.18 -21.97 -0.60
N ASN A 737 -17.36 -22.51 -0.90
CA ASN A 737 -17.62 -23.93 -0.89
C ASN A 737 -16.93 -24.60 -2.07
N ARG A 738 -16.13 -25.65 -1.82
CA ARG A 738 -15.33 -26.31 -2.85
C ARG A 738 -16.15 -27.20 -3.79
N ALA A 739 -17.30 -27.70 -3.36
CA ALA A 739 -18.13 -28.62 -4.16
C ALA A 739 -19.00 -27.87 -5.18
N ASN A 740 -19.68 -26.82 -4.76
CA ASN A 740 -20.64 -26.09 -5.60
C ASN A 740 -20.20 -24.66 -5.96
N LYS A 741 -18.99 -24.25 -5.53
CA LYS A 741 -18.39 -22.93 -5.79
C LYS A 741 -19.20 -21.75 -5.25
N SER A 742 -20.17 -21.99 -4.35
CA SER A 742 -20.94 -20.90 -3.73
C SER A 742 -20.07 -20.10 -2.75
N ILE A 743 -20.31 -18.81 -2.70
CA ILE A 743 -19.70 -17.91 -1.72
C ILE A 743 -20.75 -17.55 -0.69
N SER A 744 -20.43 -17.70 0.60
CA SER A 744 -21.29 -17.32 1.71
C SER A 744 -20.57 -16.35 2.65
N LEU A 745 -21.34 -15.38 3.18
CA LEU A 745 -20.83 -14.39 4.12
C LEU A 745 -20.66 -15.02 5.50
N VAL A 746 -19.44 -14.98 6.04
CA VAL A 746 -19.14 -15.42 7.40
C VAL A 746 -19.25 -14.25 8.38
N SER A 747 -18.65 -13.10 8.08
CA SER A 747 -18.66 -11.92 8.95
C SER A 747 -19.38 -10.73 8.33
N ARG A 748 -20.24 -10.04 9.11
CA ARG A 748 -20.82 -8.74 8.75
C ARG A 748 -19.80 -7.60 8.86
N ASN A 749 -18.86 -7.73 9.79
CA ASN A 749 -17.86 -6.72 10.07
C ASN A 749 -16.65 -6.91 9.17
N GLN A 750 -15.94 -5.81 8.94
CA GLN A 750 -14.71 -5.83 8.16
C GLN A 750 -13.59 -6.56 8.92
N LEU A 751 -12.79 -7.33 8.18
CA LEU A 751 -11.49 -7.78 8.63
C LEU A 751 -10.55 -6.57 8.75
N ALA A 752 -9.69 -6.56 9.76
CA ALA A 752 -8.56 -5.64 9.75
C ALA A 752 -7.61 -6.01 8.59
N ARG A 753 -6.87 -5.03 8.10
CA ARG A 753 -5.76 -5.31 7.17
C ARG A 753 -4.79 -6.29 7.86
N ASP A 754 -4.33 -7.29 7.13
CA ASP A 754 -3.44 -8.36 7.62
C ASP A 754 -4.09 -9.31 8.65
N ALA A 755 -5.40 -9.32 8.77
CA ALA A 755 -6.10 -10.23 9.68
C ALA A 755 -6.06 -11.66 9.13
N ALA A 756 -5.48 -12.56 9.93
CA ALA A 756 -5.46 -13.97 9.64
C ALA A 756 -6.83 -14.64 9.88
N SER A 757 -7.10 -15.72 9.14
CA SER A 757 -8.24 -16.60 9.38
C SER A 757 -7.80 -18.06 9.53
N SER A 758 -8.63 -18.87 10.19
CA SER A 758 -8.40 -20.32 10.35
C SER A 758 -9.70 -21.07 10.53
N TRP A 759 -9.67 -22.38 10.29
CA TRP A 759 -10.69 -23.30 10.69
C TRP A 759 -10.38 -23.90 12.06
N ILE A 760 -11.39 -24.06 12.91
CA ILE A 760 -11.27 -24.73 14.18
C ILE A 760 -12.50 -25.62 14.44
N THR A 761 -12.29 -26.80 15.00
CA THR A 761 -13.38 -27.72 15.38
C THR A 761 -13.54 -27.78 16.89
N LEU A 762 -14.71 -27.43 17.39
CA LEU A 762 -15.09 -27.50 18.81
C LEU A 762 -16.28 -28.44 18.97
N ASN A 763 -16.16 -29.46 19.78
CA ASN A 763 -17.25 -30.41 20.03
C ASN A 763 -17.89 -30.96 18.73
N LYS A 764 -17.06 -31.36 17.77
CA LYS A 764 -17.46 -31.85 16.44
C LYS A 764 -18.15 -30.79 15.54
N ILE A 765 -18.28 -29.55 15.96
CA ILE A 765 -18.81 -28.46 15.17
C ILE A 765 -17.62 -27.64 14.59
N ARG A 766 -17.72 -27.38 13.32
CA ARG A 766 -16.73 -26.56 12.59
C ARG A 766 -17.05 -25.05 12.76
N TYR A 767 -16.05 -24.28 13.01
CA TYR A 767 -16.13 -22.81 13.15
C TYR A 767 -15.06 -22.16 12.28
N ALA A 768 -15.38 -20.98 11.76
CA ALA A 768 -14.39 -20.05 11.25
C ALA A 768 -13.87 -19.16 12.39
N LEU A 769 -12.58 -18.82 12.36
CA LEU A 769 -11.90 -17.97 13.33
C LEU A 769 -11.18 -16.86 12.58
N ALA A 770 -11.30 -15.62 13.04
CA ALA A 770 -10.57 -14.49 12.47
C ALA A 770 -10.46 -13.32 13.46
N GLY A 771 -9.48 -12.42 13.19
CA GLY A 771 -9.42 -11.10 13.78
C GLY A 771 -10.38 -10.15 13.05
N VAL A 772 -11.50 -9.80 13.64
CA VAL A 772 -12.50 -8.93 13.01
C VAL A 772 -12.65 -7.64 13.81
N SER A 773 -12.40 -6.51 13.17
CA SER A 773 -12.30 -5.20 13.84
C SER A 773 -11.36 -5.26 15.05
N GLY A 774 -10.22 -5.96 14.89
CA GLY A 774 -9.22 -6.19 15.94
C GLY A 774 -9.60 -7.23 16.99
N LYS A 775 -10.83 -7.74 17.01
CA LYS A 775 -11.29 -8.70 18.05
C LYS A 775 -11.15 -10.13 17.57
N LEU A 776 -10.55 -11.00 18.39
CA LEU A 776 -10.52 -12.44 18.10
C LEU A 776 -11.94 -12.99 18.16
N THR A 777 -12.47 -13.41 17.02
CA THR A 777 -13.88 -13.77 16.86
C THR A 777 -14.05 -15.14 16.23
N LEU A 778 -14.93 -15.94 16.81
CA LEU A 778 -15.35 -17.26 16.35
C LEU A 778 -16.72 -17.16 15.68
N PHE A 779 -16.87 -17.78 14.51
CA PHE A 779 -18.11 -17.77 13.73
C PHE A 779 -18.66 -19.20 13.57
N ARG A 780 -19.92 -19.35 13.91
CA ARG A 780 -20.68 -20.59 13.73
C ARG A 780 -21.62 -20.46 12.54
N PRO A 781 -21.64 -21.45 11.59
CA PRO A 781 -22.59 -21.51 10.48
C PRO A 781 -24.04 -21.43 10.90
#